data_0dc276d96091d7b2294204581553cdaa
#
_entry.id   0dc276d96091d7b2294204581553cdaa
#
_cell.length_a   1.000
_cell.length_b   1.000
_cell.length_c   1.000
_cell.angle_alpha   90.00
_cell.angle_beta   90.00
_cell.angle_gamma   90.00
#
_symmetry.space_group_name_H-M   'P 1'
#
loop_
_entity.id
_entity.type
_entity.pdbx_description
1 polymer ?
#
loop_
_entity_poly.entity_id
_entity_poly.type
_entity_poly.pdbx_seq_one_letter_code
_entity_poly.pdbx_strand_id
1 'polypeptide(L)'
;TEDYDFDTYLEIFTYYSENPINLNKTNYEELSELHLLTDEQINNILNYRESEKKYITIYELQAVPSLDLNTIYNILPFVKMSGNIEDFHVPIAKLIFKGQHQIFLRYSQQFPLKEGYLKDEDNTSKFKGDPTKLYIRYKYNYSNKLSYGITAEKDAYEEFFKGSNKKGFDFYSGHIFFKTNTIFTKVALGDYHLKLGQGLIAWTGFGTGKSSYTMNVKKTGSPLKAFTSVDEYRFFRGAATTIKVKNFTATPFLSIKQVDANVSYSDTLDKEIETLSLQTFGLHRNDAEIEDKNQLLEIKFGAGLKYGKNDKHIGLNLMHTEFDKELKTTVKAYNQFKTVGKSFTNASLDYSYMLGTFHFFGENAMSYTPKEDNQFGYALLNGVLFSADQKVDFSLVHRYFDKRYVTSITTDAFGESTTPNNEHGLYIGTEIKPIRTVKLNAYIDIYQFPWLRFQAQKPTIGRDFLGQINYKPNRIFEIYFRYKNETKQQNTRIDFEDDYALVTKENQHFFTDYFDGIQFETNDLGQSIIKANETVTKDEIESVKFVTDQNLQKFRLNVRYVINKTWSFQTRTDFSIYNDQINGAQYGFMAFQDVKFKMLSVPVSFNLRLAYFDVQDWGARIYAYENDVLYQFSVPAFNNRGIRAYLNVRYKIYKGIDFWLKVSNTHYTNISEISSGNNAVIGNNLTEIKTQLRFKF
;
A
#
# COMPACT_ATOMS: atom_id res chain seq x y z
N THR A 1 3.77 0.64 4.43
CA THR A 1 2.44 0.00 4.34
C THR A 1 1.31 1.00 4.11
N GLU A 2 1.55 2.29 4.12
CA GLU A 2 0.56 3.34 3.82
C GLU A 2 0.32 3.51 2.31
N ASP A 3 1.20 2.99 1.48
CA ASP A 3 1.21 3.18 0.03
C ASP A 3 0.48 2.11 -0.80
N TYR A 4 -0.22 1.17 -0.17
CA TYR A 4 -0.94 0.14 -0.91
C TYR A 4 -2.39 0.55 -1.20
N ASP A 5 -2.82 0.39 -2.45
CA ASP A 5 -4.21 0.59 -2.88
C ASP A 5 -5.13 -0.54 -2.36
N PHE A 6 -5.41 -0.50 -1.05
CA PHE A 6 -6.33 -1.44 -0.41
C PHE A 6 -7.77 -1.25 -0.87
N ASP A 7 -8.14 -0.08 -1.36
CA ASP A 7 -9.50 0.21 -1.85
C ASP A 7 -9.80 -0.64 -3.08
N THR A 8 -8.86 -0.74 -4.03
CA THR A 8 -8.97 -1.65 -5.18
C THR A 8 -9.08 -3.11 -4.73
N TYR A 9 -8.36 -3.52 -3.68
CA TYR A 9 -8.44 -4.89 -3.17
C TYR A 9 -9.80 -5.20 -2.54
N LEU A 10 -10.34 -4.30 -1.73
CA LEU A 10 -11.70 -4.41 -1.18
C LEU A 10 -12.76 -4.44 -2.28
N GLU A 11 -12.55 -3.70 -3.36
CA GLU A 11 -13.44 -3.70 -4.51
C GLU A 11 -13.46 -5.06 -5.22
N ILE A 12 -12.30 -5.70 -5.40
CA ILE A 12 -12.19 -7.05 -5.97
C ILE A 12 -13.00 -8.05 -5.15
N PHE A 13 -12.83 -8.08 -3.83
CA PHE A 13 -13.58 -8.99 -2.97
C PHE A 13 -15.07 -8.71 -2.97
N THR A 14 -15.48 -7.46 -2.93
CA THR A 14 -16.90 -7.11 -2.97
C THR A 14 -17.50 -7.52 -4.31
N TYR A 15 -16.80 -7.25 -5.42
CA TYR A 15 -17.24 -7.64 -6.76
C TYR A 15 -17.43 -9.15 -6.88
N TYR A 16 -16.43 -9.96 -6.51
CA TYR A 16 -16.52 -11.42 -6.63
C TYR A 16 -17.43 -12.05 -5.56
N SER A 17 -17.65 -11.41 -4.43
CA SER A 17 -18.68 -11.82 -3.47
C SER A 17 -20.12 -11.66 -4.03
N GLU A 18 -20.34 -10.61 -4.83
CA GLU A 18 -21.62 -10.35 -5.50
C GLU A 18 -21.74 -11.12 -6.85
N ASN A 19 -20.61 -11.39 -7.51
CA ASN A 19 -20.51 -12.06 -8.81
C ASN A 19 -19.50 -13.22 -8.76
N PRO A 20 -19.82 -14.34 -8.09
CA PRO A 20 -18.87 -15.43 -7.88
C PRO A 20 -18.32 -16.02 -9.17
N ILE A 21 -17.01 -16.29 -9.18
CA ILE A 21 -16.25 -16.88 -10.29
C ILE A 21 -16.78 -18.28 -10.57
N ASN A 22 -17.12 -18.58 -11.82
CA ASN A 22 -17.53 -19.91 -12.22
C ASN A 22 -16.30 -20.79 -12.50
N LEU A 23 -16.00 -21.75 -11.62
CA LEU A 23 -14.82 -22.61 -11.71
C LEU A 23 -14.78 -23.45 -12.99
N ASN A 24 -15.94 -23.72 -13.61
CA ASN A 24 -16.01 -24.42 -14.88
C ASN A 24 -15.64 -23.57 -16.11
N LYS A 25 -15.54 -22.24 -15.95
CA LYS A 25 -15.27 -21.30 -17.06
C LYS A 25 -14.08 -20.40 -16.81
N THR A 26 -13.62 -20.30 -15.56
CA THR A 26 -12.55 -19.42 -15.14
C THR A 26 -11.21 -19.79 -15.77
N ASN A 27 -10.28 -18.87 -15.72
CA ASN A 27 -8.90 -19.04 -16.12
C ASN A 27 -7.95 -18.68 -14.96
N TYR A 28 -6.66 -18.87 -15.19
CA TYR A 28 -5.61 -18.59 -14.23
C TYR A 28 -5.63 -17.13 -13.75
N GLU A 29 -5.78 -16.15 -14.67
CA GLU A 29 -5.76 -14.72 -14.34
C GLU A 29 -6.92 -14.32 -13.43
N GLU A 30 -8.13 -14.84 -13.66
CA GLU A 30 -9.31 -14.52 -12.86
C GLU A 30 -9.22 -15.06 -11.42
N LEU A 31 -8.70 -16.29 -11.25
CA LEU A 31 -8.47 -16.85 -9.91
C LEU A 31 -7.33 -16.15 -9.19
N SER A 32 -6.28 -15.75 -9.90
CA SER A 32 -5.15 -15.01 -9.31
C SER A 32 -5.53 -13.62 -8.82
N GLU A 33 -6.56 -12.98 -9.38
CA GLU A 33 -7.06 -11.68 -8.91
C GLU A 33 -7.61 -11.72 -7.47
N LEU A 34 -8.01 -12.90 -6.97
CA LEU A 34 -8.46 -13.05 -5.58
C LEU A 34 -7.32 -12.92 -4.58
N HIS A 35 -6.06 -13.18 -4.96
CA HIS A 35 -4.90 -13.23 -4.06
C HIS A 35 -5.08 -14.12 -2.81
N LEU A 36 -5.99 -15.11 -2.90
CA LEU A 36 -6.30 -16.07 -1.83
C LEU A 36 -5.71 -17.47 -2.11
N LEU A 37 -5.23 -17.69 -3.32
CA LEU A 37 -4.71 -18.96 -3.81
C LEU A 37 -3.25 -18.78 -4.25
N THR A 38 -2.43 -19.79 -4.01
CA THR A 38 -1.10 -19.87 -4.60
C THR A 38 -1.21 -20.29 -6.08
N ASP A 39 -0.17 -20.04 -6.87
CA ASP A 39 -0.14 -20.44 -8.28
C ASP A 39 -0.31 -21.97 -8.45
N GLU A 40 0.27 -22.75 -7.55
CA GLU A 40 0.09 -24.21 -7.52
C GLU A 40 -1.37 -24.58 -7.29
N GLN A 41 -2.04 -23.96 -6.32
CA GLN A 41 -3.45 -24.20 -6.03
C GLN A 41 -4.35 -23.82 -7.21
N ILE A 42 -4.07 -22.70 -7.88
CA ILE A 42 -4.78 -22.29 -9.09
C ILE A 42 -4.61 -23.31 -10.20
N ASN A 43 -3.38 -23.75 -10.45
CA ASN A 43 -3.12 -24.77 -11.48
C ASN A 43 -3.79 -26.10 -11.16
N ASN A 44 -3.75 -26.53 -9.89
CA ASN A 44 -4.41 -27.76 -9.48
C ASN A 44 -5.93 -27.68 -9.63
N ILE A 45 -6.56 -26.53 -9.36
CA ILE A 45 -7.98 -26.29 -9.64
C ILE A 45 -8.27 -26.41 -11.16
N LEU A 46 -7.43 -25.81 -12.00
CA LEU A 46 -7.62 -25.84 -13.44
C LEU A 46 -7.34 -27.23 -14.04
N ASN A 47 -6.29 -27.92 -13.59
CA ASN A 47 -5.94 -29.27 -14.02
C ASN A 47 -7.01 -30.29 -13.62
N TYR A 48 -7.54 -30.21 -12.39
CA TYR A 48 -8.64 -31.08 -11.94
C TYR A 48 -9.86 -30.91 -12.84
N ARG A 49 -10.22 -29.67 -13.21
CA ARG A 49 -11.28 -29.41 -14.17
C ARG A 49 -11.00 -30.03 -15.54
N GLU A 50 -9.75 -29.98 -16.03
CA GLU A 50 -9.38 -30.55 -17.33
C GLU A 50 -9.44 -32.09 -17.30
N SER A 51 -9.05 -32.77 -16.20
CA SER A 51 -9.09 -34.21 -16.03
C SER A 51 -10.52 -34.74 -15.88
N GLU A 52 -11.34 -34.08 -15.06
CA GLU A 52 -12.72 -34.49 -14.76
C GLU A 52 -13.77 -33.88 -15.72
N LYS A 53 -13.32 -33.08 -16.71
CA LYS A 53 -14.12 -32.30 -17.67
C LYS A 53 -14.92 -31.16 -17.08
N LYS A 54 -15.39 -31.23 -15.86
CA LYS A 54 -16.06 -30.12 -15.11
C LYS A 54 -16.27 -30.48 -13.66
N TYR A 55 -16.40 -29.45 -12.83
CA TYR A 55 -16.90 -29.56 -11.46
C TYR A 55 -18.41 -29.72 -11.47
N ILE A 56 -18.96 -30.72 -10.75
CA ILE A 56 -20.38 -30.96 -10.54
C ILE A 56 -20.83 -30.30 -9.23
N THR A 57 -20.04 -30.48 -8.18
CA THR A 57 -20.35 -29.96 -6.82
C THR A 57 -19.19 -29.18 -6.22
N ILE A 58 -19.49 -28.28 -5.29
CA ILE A 58 -18.47 -27.48 -4.57
C ILE A 58 -17.58 -28.34 -3.66
N TYR A 59 -18.07 -29.54 -3.26
CA TYR A 59 -17.35 -30.45 -2.39
C TYR A 59 -16.12 -31.10 -3.07
N GLU A 60 -16.11 -31.15 -4.41
CA GLU A 60 -14.97 -31.65 -5.18
C GLU A 60 -13.69 -30.85 -5.00
N LEU A 61 -13.77 -29.61 -4.51
CA LEU A 61 -12.60 -28.84 -4.14
C LEU A 61 -11.74 -29.54 -3.06
N GLN A 62 -12.32 -30.44 -2.28
CA GLN A 62 -11.57 -31.22 -1.29
C GLN A 62 -10.69 -32.31 -1.92
N ALA A 63 -10.98 -32.71 -3.18
CA ALA A 63 -10.18 -33.66 -3.92
C ALA A 63 -9.05 -32.99 -4.73
N VAL A 64 -9.05 -31.66 -4.84
CA VAL A 64 -8.00 -30.91 -5.53
C VAL A 64 -6.72 -30.93 -4.68
N PRO A 65 -5.58 -31.39 -5.22
CA PRO A 65 -4.31 -31.38 -4.49
C PRO A 65 -3.94 -29.96 -4.01
N SER A 66 -3.21 -29.89 -2.89
CA SER A 66 -2.74 -28.67 -2.22
C SER A 66 -3.82 -27.73 -1.67
N LEU A 67 -5.13 -28.03 -1.80
CA LEU A 67 -6.21 -27.26 -1.18
C LEU A 67 -6.55 -27.80 0.21
N ASP A 68 -6.23 -27.04 1.24
CA ASP A 68 -6.70 -27.32 2.60
C ASP A 68 -8.11 -26.73 2.85
N LEU A 69 -8.79 -27.23 3.88
CA LEU A 69 -10.16 -26.79 4.21
C LEU A 69 -10.26 -25.28 4.51
N ASN A 70 -9.22 -24.68 5.10
CA ASN A 70 -9.24 -23.25 5.39
C ASN A 70 -9.16 -22.43 4.10
N THR A 71 -8.31 -22.83 3.18
CA THR A 71 -8.21 -22.23 1.84
C THR A 71 -9.54 -22.36 1.08
N ILE A 72 -10.15 -23.56 1.10
CA ILE A 72 -11.48 -23.78 0.51
C ILE A 72 -12.51 -22.82 1.12
N TYR A 73 -12.58 -22.72 2.46
CA TYR A 73 -13.52 -21.82 3.14
C TYR A 73 -13.29 -20.36 2.81
N ASN A 74 -12.04 -19.95 2.61
CA ASN A 74 -11.73 -18.57 2.25
C ASN A 74 -12.21 -18.22 0.83
N ILE A 75 -12.15 -19.16 -0.11
CA ILE A 75 -12.58 -18.91 -1.50
C ILE A 75 -14.08 -19.16 -1.76
N LEU A 76 -14.77 -19.94 -0.91
CA LEU A 76 -16.19 -20.28 -1.08
C LEU A 76 -17.12 -19.09 -1.36
N PRO A 77 -16.97 -17.91 -0.71
CA PRO A 77 -17.82 -16.74 -0.98
C PRO A 77 -17.65 -16.19 -2.41
N PHE A 78 -16.55 -16.51 -3.08
CA PHE A 78 -16.12 -15.92 -4.35
C PHE A 78 -16.20 -16.87 -5.54
N VAL A 79 -16.61 -18.14 -5.33
CA VAL A 79 -16.63 -19.16 -6.38
C VAL A 79 -17.99 -19.85 -6.46
N LYS A 80 -18.32 -20.34 -7.66
CA LYS A 80 -19.52 -21.15 -7.95
C LYS A 80 -19.22 -22.19 -9.02
N MET A 81 -20.03 -23.26 -9.08
CA MET A 81 -19.90 -24.35 -10.07
C MET A 81 -20.91 -24.25 -11.22
N SER A 82 -22.06 -23.64 -11.00
CA SER A 82 -23.13 -23.51 -11.97
C SER A 82 -23.44 -22.05 -12.29
N GLY A 83 -23.94 -21.80 -13.46
CA GLY A 83 -24.43 -20.51 -13.94
C GLY A 83 -24.83 -20.63 -15.39
N ASN A 84 -25.80 -19.85 -15.83
CA ASN A 84 -26.26 -19.82 -17.22
C ASN A 84 -25.06 -19.68 -18.17
N ILE A 85 -25.11 -20.38 -19.30
CA ILE A 85 -24.21 -20.16 -20.42
C ILE A 85 -24.49 -18.72 -20.87
N GLU A 86 -23.66 -17.75 -20.43
CA GLU A 86 -23.70 -16.44 -21.04
C GLU A 86 -23.15 -16.60 -22.45
N ASP A 87 -24.02 -16.46 -23.42
CA ASP A 87 -23.65 -16.47 -24.82
C ASP A 87 -22.58 -15.42 -25.07
N PHE A 88 -21.51 -15.84 -25.76
CA PHE A 88 -20.40 -14.93 -26.08
C PHE A 88 -20.81 -13.84 -27.08
N HIS A 89 -21.93 -14.01 -27.77
CA HIS A 89 -22.52 -13.02 -28.68
C HIS A 89 -23.61 -12.20 -27.99
N VAL A 90 -23.19 -11.28 -27.15
CA VAL A 90 -24.10 -10.30 -26.56
C VAL A 90 -24.20 -9.09 -27.48
N PRO A 91 -25.41 -8.68 -27.92
CA PRO A 91 -25.59 -7.47 -28.71
C PRO A 91 -24.97 -6.24 -27.98
N ILE A 92 -24.32 -5.36 -28.72
CA ILE A 92 -23.64 -4.17 -28.15
C ILE A 92 -24.59 -3.33 -27.30
N ALA A 93 -25.84 -3.16 -27.74
CA ALA A 93 -26.86 -2.43 -26.97
C ALA A 93 -27.14 -3.09 -25.61
N LYS A 94 -27.18 -4.44 -25.52
CA LYS A 94 -27.33 -5.15 -24.24
C LYS A 94 -26.10 -4.97 -23.36
N LEU A 95 -24.91 -5.00 -23.97
CA LEU A 95 -23.64 -4.80 -23.27
C LEU A 95 -23.56 -3.41 -22.62
N ILE A 96 -24.06 -2.37 -23.30
CA ILE A 96 -23.96 -0.97 -22.85
C ILE A 96 -25.05 -0.61 -21.84
N PHE A 97 -26.29 -1.14 -21.99
CA PHE A 97 -27.45 -0.63 -21.24
C PHE A 97 -28.05 -1.62 -20.22
N LYS A 98 -27.74 -2.91 -20.27
CA LYS A 98 -28.34 -3.92 -19.39
C LYS A 98 -27.41 -4.41 -18.27
N GLY A 99 -26.40 -3.64 -17.93
CA GLY A 99 -25.51 -3.93 -16.83
C GLY A 99 -25.98 -3.31 -15.52
N GLN A 100 -25.11 -3.35 -14.54
CA GLN A 100 -25.34 -2.83 -13.21
C GLN A 100 -24.71 -1.45 -13.07
N HIS A 101 -25.52 -0.48 -12.70
CA HIS A 101 -25.08 0.87 -12.39
C HIS A 101 -24.85 1.02 -10.88
N GLN A 102 -23.82 1.74 -10.49
CA GLN A 102 -23.54 2.09 -9.11
C GLN A 102 -23.15 3.56 -9.02
N ILE A 103 -23.77 4.29 -8.10
CA ILE A 103 -23.40 5.65 -7.73
C ILE A 103 -23.02 5.66 -6.27
N PHE A 104 -21.87 6.23 -5.96
CA PHE A 104 -21.41 6.48 -4.59
C PHE A 104 -21.32 7.97 -4.35
N LEU A 105 -21.83 8.40 -3.22
CA LEU A 105 -21.67 9.74 -2.68
C LEU A 105 -21.09 9.60 -1.28
N ARG A 106 -19.94 10.21 -1.01
CA ARG A 106 -19.32 10.19 0.31
C ARG A 106 -19.01 11.61 0.76
N TYR A 107 -19.26 11.87 2.00
CA TYR A 107 -18.92 13.09 2.72
C TYR A 107 -18.15 12.71 3.96
N SER A 108 -17.09 13.44 4.29
CA SER A 108 -16.44 13.36 5.58
C SER A 108 -15.92 14.71 6.04
N GLN A 109 -15.91 14.90 7.36
CA GLN A 109 -15.36 16.10 8.00
C GLN A 109 -14.81 15.76 9.37
N GLN A 110 -13.72 16.45 9.72
CA GLN A 110 -13.02 16.34 10.98
C GLN A 110 -13.29 17.55 11.87
N PHE A 111 -13.36 17.35 13.17
CA PHE A 111 -13.54 18.37 14.20
C PHE A 111 -12.60 18.12 15.38
N PRO A 112 -12.03 19.18 16.02
CA PRO A 112 -12.00 20.58 15.59
C PRO A 112 -11.35 20.78 14.22
N LEU A 113 -11.47 22.00 13.69
CA LEU A 113 -10.84 22.39 12.43
C LEU A 113 -9.33 22.58 12.62
N LYS A 114 -8.57 22.42 11.55
CA LYS A 114 -7.12 22.61 11.56
C LYS A 114 -6.74 24.09 11.63
N GLU A 115 -5.64 24.39 12.30
CA GLU A 115 -5.11 25.76 12.45
C GLU A 115 -4.95 26.48 11.11
N GLY A 116 -4.46 25.83 10.08
CA GLY A 116 -4.30 26.44 8.75
C GLY A 116 -5.61 26.88 8.10
N TYR A 117 -6.78 26.46 8.59
CA TYR A 117 -8.09 26.93 8.15
C TYR A 117 -8.65 28.07 9.01
N LEU A 118 -8.22 28.18 10.24
CA LEU A 118 -8.61 29.28 11.12
C LEU A 118 -8.03 30.57 10.57
N LYS A 119 -8.75 31.66 10.80
CA LYS A 119 -8.29 32.97 10.37
C LYS A 119 -7.26 33.52 11.34
N ASP A 120 -6.18 34.04 10.81
CA ASP A 120 -5.16 34.77 11.53
C ASP A 120 -5.63 36.21 11.90
N GLU A 121 -4.75 36.99 12.52
CA GLU A 121 -5.02 38.38 12.91
C GLU A 121 -5.39 39.28 11.73
N ASP A 122 -4.88 38.99 10.53
CA ASP A 122 -5.17 39.68 9.28
C ASP A 122 -6.46 39.20 8.61
N ASN A 123 -7.26 38.35 9.29
CA ASN A 123 -8.50 37.73 8.79
C ASN A 123 -8.28 36.86 7.55
N THR A 124 -7.07 36.33 7.36
CA THR A 124 -6.68 35.42 6.28
C THR A 124 -6.56 33.97 6.78
N SER A 125 -6.74 33.02 5.88
CA SER A 125 -6.60 31.59 6.15
C SER A 125 -5.54 31.00 5.22
N LYS A 126 -4.66 30.16 5.75
CA LYS A 126 -3.64 29.47 4.95
C LYS A 126 -4.28 28.46 4.00
N PHE A 127 -5.31 27.75 4.45
CA PHE A 127 -6.07 26.85 3.60
C PHE A 127 -7.19 27.58 2.86
N LYS A 128 -7.32 27.37 1.56
CA LYS A 128 -8.18 28.13 0.65
C LYS A 128 -9.60 27.58 0.53
N GLY A 129 -9.78 26.28 0.80
CA GLY A 129 -11.05 25.56 0.65
C GLY A 129 -11.75 25.31 1.98
N ASP A 130 -12.94 24.71 1.91
CA ASP A 130 -13.73 24.31 3.08
C ASP A 130 -13.24 22.98 3.69
N PRO A 131 -13.56 22.68 4.97
CA PRO A 131 -13.02 21.53 5.68
C PRO A 131 -13.63 20.20 5.27
N THR A 132 -14.51 20.15 4.29
CA THR A 132 -15.20 18.94 3.87
C THR A 132 -14.36 18.13 2.89
N LYS A 133 -14.38 16.81 3.00
CA LYS A 133 -13.89 15.88 1.97
C LYS A 133 -15.10 15.28 1.25
N LEU A 134 -15.10 15.37 -0.06
CA LEU A 134 -16.20 14.91 -0.93
C LEU A 134 -15.69 13.89 -1.94
N TYR A 135 -16.48 12.85 -2.15
CA TYR A 135 -16.18 11.82 -3.13
C TYR A 135 -17.47 11.42 -3.86
N ILE A 136 -17.39 11.38 -5.19
CA ILE A 136 -18.46 10.92 -6.07
C ILE A 136 -17.88 9.90 -7.04
N ARG A 137 -18.55 8.75 -7.19
CA ARG A 137 -18.20 7.76 -8.20
C ARG A 137 -19.44 7.23 -8.88
N TYR A 138 -19.44 7.26 -10.19
CA TYR A 138 -20.35 6.49 -11.02
C TYR A 138 -19.59 5.34 -11.67
N LYS A 139 -20.12 4.12 -11.60
CA LYS A 139 -19.55 2.94 -12.21
C LYS A 139 -20.64 2.08 -12.83
N TYR A 140 -20.41 1.67 -14.06
CA TYR A 140 -21.19 0.68 -14.77
C TYR A 140 -20.40 -0.62 -14.92
N ASN A 141 -21.05 -1.77 -14.74
CA ASN A 141 -20.46 -3.07 -15.02
C ASN A 141 -21.51 -3.97 -15.73
N TYR A 142 -21.10 -4.56 -16.84
CA TYR A 142 -21.86 -5.65 -17.46
C TYR A 142 -21.05 -6.94 -17.34
N SER A 143 -21.45 -7.80 -16.39
CA SER A 143 -20.70 -9.02 -16.12
C SER A 143 -19.19 -8.72 -15.96
N ASN A 144 -18.31 -9.57 -16.46
CA ASN A 144 -16.86 -9.32 -16.50
C ASN A 144 -16.38 -8.77 -17.87
N LYS A 145 -17.32 -8.27 -18.72
CA LYS A 145 -17.04 -7.92 -20.13
C LYS A 145 -16.83 -6.43 -20.37
N LEU A 146 -17.62 -5.57 -19.71
CA LEU A 146 -17.54 -4.13 -19.88
C LEU A 146 -17.62 -3.44 -18.52
N SER A 147 -16.70 -2.53 -18.26
CA SER A 147 -16.76 -1.59 -17.16
C SER A 147 -16.46 -0.19 -17.68
N TYR A 148 -17.25 0.80 -17.27
CA TYR A 148 -16.89 2.21 -17.44
C TYR A 148 -17.36 3.02 -16.24
N GLY A 149 -16.70 4.13 -16.00
CA GLY A 149 -17.04 4.97 -14.86
C GLY A 149 -16.23 6.24 -14.76
N ILE A 150 -16.68 7.10 -13.86
CA ILE A 150 -16.03 8.36 -13.49
C ILE A 150 -15.96 8.43 -11.98
N THR A 151 -14.81 8.85 -11.47
CA THR A 151 -14.57 9.15 -10.05
C THR A 151 -14.14 10.60 -9.92
N ALA A 152 -14.64 11.31 -8.91
CA ALA A 152 -14.22 12.65 -8.57
C ALA A 152 -14.03 12.75 -7.07
N GLU A 153 -12.93 13.36 -6.63
CA GLU A 153 -12.59 13.59 -5.23
C GLU A 153 -12.14 15.03 -4.99
N LYS A 154 -12.49 15.54 -3.83
CA LYS A 154 -12.01 16.78 -3.25
C LYS A 154 -11.54 16.48 -1.84
N ASP A 155 -10.29 16.75 -1.54
CA ASP A 155 -9.77 16.62 -0.19
C ASP A 155 -10.25 17.76 0.74
N ALA A 156 -10.15 17.53 2.05
CA ALA A 156 -10.49 18.56 3.03
C ALA A 156 -9.57 19.77 2.86
N TYR A 157 -10.16 20.96 2.89
CA TYR A 157 -9.48 22.26 2.75
C TYR A 157 -9.05 22.64 1.33
N GLU A 158 -9.42 21.85 0.31
CA GLU A 158 -9.26 22.23 -1.09
C GLU A 158 -10.43 23.07 -1.58
N GLU A 159 -10.18 23.91 -2.56
CA GLU A 159 -11.20 24.73 -3.17
C GLU A 159 -12.20 23.90 -3.98
N PHE A 160 -13.46 24.36 -4.03
CA PHE A 160 -14.55 23.66 -4.71
C PHE A 160 -15.41 24.67 -5.49
N PHE A 161 -15.46 24.53 -6.81
CA PHE A 161 -16.09 25.46 -7.76
C PHE A 161 -15.59 26.91 -7.66
N LYS A 162 -14.39 27.12 -7.14
CA LYS A 162 -13.77 28.44 -7.02
C LYS A 162 -12.24 28.32 -7.14
N GLY A 163 -11.55 29.46 -7.20
CA GLY A 163 -10.10 29.61 -7.15
C GLY A 163 -9.36 28.68 -8.10
N SER A 164 -8.54 27.79 -7.59
CA SER A 164 -7.76 26.81 -8.34
C SER A 164 -8.63 25.71 -8.97
N ASN A 165 -9.82 25.42 -8.40
CA ASN A 165 -10.70 24.31 -8.79
C ASN A 165 -12.05 24.79 -9.34
N LYS A 166 -12.04 25.66 -10.36
CA LYS A 166 -13.25 26.23 -11.00
C LYS A 166 -14.19 25.17 -11.59
N LYS A 167 -13.69 23.96 -11.91
CA LYS A 167 -14.46 22.83 -12.44
C LYS A 167 -15.06 21.93 -11.34
N GLY A 168 -14.84 22.24 -10.07
CA GLY A 168 -15.41 21.54 -8.91
C GLY A 168 -14.37 20.75 -8.14
N PHE A 169 -14.22 19.48 -8.43
CA PHE A 169 -13.31 18.59 -7.70
C PHE A 169 -11.85 18.83 -8.08
N ASP A 170 -10.95 18.48 -7.17
CA ASP A 170 -9.53 18.55 -7.40
C ASP A 170 -9.04 17.43 -8.31
N PHE A 171 -9.46 16.22 -8.04
CA PHE A 171 -9.12 15.02 -8.80
C PHE A 171 -10.31 14.47 -9.59
N TYR A 172 -10.04 14.07 -10.85
CA TYR A 172 -10.96 13.35 -11.71
C TYR A 172 -10.28 12.17 -12.36
N SER A 173 -10.96 11.03 -12.33
CA SER A 173 -10.55 9.80 -13.01
C SER A 173 -11.71 9.25 -13.85
N GLY A 174 -11.39 8.66 -15.00
CA GLY A 174 -12.39 8.04 -15.86
C GLY A 174 -11.83 6.88 -16.65
N HIS A 175 -12.61 5.79 -16.78
CA HIS A 175 -12.19 4.61 -17.50
C HIS A 175 -13.29 4.01 -18.36
N ILE A 176 -12.87 3.36 -19.44
CA ILE A 176 -13.66 2.38 -20.21
C ILE A 176 -12.79 1.13 -20.38
N PHE A 177 -13.28 -0.02 -19.95
CA PHE A 177 -12.56 -1.27 -19.96
C PHE A 177 -13.40 -2.41 -20.55
N PHE A 178 -12.87 -3.03 -21.61
CA PHE A 178 -13.51 -4.16 -22.28
C PHE A 178 -12.69 -5.45 -22.08
N LYS A 179 -13.39 -6.57 -21.87
CA LYS A 179 -12.84 -7.91 -22.06
C LYS A 179 -13.57 -8.59 -23.22
N THR A 180 -12.82 -9.10 -24.16
CA THR A 180 -13.37 -9.78 -25.35
C THR A 180 -12.77 -11.17 -25.52
N ASN A 181 -13.37 -11.97 -26.41
CA ASN A 181 -12.84 -13.28 -26.81
C ASN A 181 -12.17 -13.23 -28.18
N THR A 182 -11.89 -12.04 -28.69
CA THR A 182 -11.11 -11.84 -29.91
C THR A 182 -9.61 -11.86 -29.60
N ILE A 183 -8.79 -11.60 -30.59
CA ILE A 183 -7.34 -11.41 -30.39
C ILE A 183 -7.05 -10.26 -29.43
N PHE A 184 -7.87 -9.22 -29.39
CA PHE A 184 -7.83 -8.10 -28.42
C PHE A 184 -8.58 -8.51 -27.16
N THR A 185 -7.94 -9.28 -26.29
CA THR A 185 -8.60 -9.85 -25.10
C THR A 185 -9.03 -8.83 -24.08
N LYS A 186 -8.31 -7.72 -23.98
CA LYS A 186 -8.61 -6.59 -23.07
C LYS A 186 -8.29 -5.28 -23.77
N VAL A 187 -9.10 -4.27 -23.54
CA VAL A 187 -8.88 -2.89 -24.02
C VAL A 187 -9.21 -1.94 -22.87
N ALA A 188 -8.31 -1.03 -22.58
CA ALA A 188 -8.48 0.04 -21.61
C ALA A 188 -8.34 1.39 -22.29
N LEU A 189 -9.28 2.30 -22.01
CA LEU A 189 -9.26 3.70 -22.43
C LEU A 189 -9.50 4.57 -21.19
N GLY A 190 -8.78 5.68 -21.09
CA GLY A 190 -8.77 6.55 -19.91
C GLY A 190 -7.79 6.05 -18.86
N ASP A 191 -8.22 5.90 -17.61
CA ASP A 191 -7.35 5.55 -16.50
C ASP A 191 -7.30 4.03 -16.26
N TYR A 192 -6.09 3.48 -16.17
CA TYR A 192 -5.90 2.04 -16.03
C TYR A 192 -4.69 1.67 -15.17
N HIS A 193 -4.74 0.47 -14.62
CA HIS A 193 -3.61 -0.20 -13.99
C HIS A 193 -2.83 -1.02 -15.01
N LEU A 194 -1.50 -0.93 -14.94
CA LEU A 194 -0.57 -1.75 -15.70
C LEU A 194 0.32 -2.55 -14.74
N LYS A 195 0.50 -3.84 -15.04
CA LYS A 195 1.30 -4.77 -14.25
C LYS A 195 2.22 -5.57 -15.17
N LEU A 196 3.53 -5.38 -15.05
CA LEU A 196 4.56 -6.04 -15.82
C LEU A 196 5.53 -6.76 -14.90
N GLY A 197 5.90 -7.99 -15.23
CA GLY A 197 6.89 -8.80 -14.52
C GLY A 197 6.62 -8.95 -13.02
N GLN A 198 7.63 -8.65 -12.20
CA GLN A 198 7.58 -8.62 -10.74
C GLN A 198 7.58 -7.19 -10.17
N GLY A 199 7.26 -6.20 -11.01
CA GLY A 199 7.10 -4.80 -10.62
C GLY A 199 8.39 -3.96 -10.62
N LEU A 200 9.45 -4.43 -11.27
CA LEU A 200 10.67 -3.63 -11.42
C LEU A 200 10.49 -2.46 -12.39
N ILE A 201 9.65 -2.60 -13.42
CA ILE A 201 9.37 -1.55 -14.40
C ILE A 201 8.04 -0.87 -14.13
N ALA A 202 6.96 -1.64 -14.00
CA ALA A 202 5.61 -1.11 -13.78
C ALA A 202 4.75 -2.10 -12.98
N TRP A 203 4.18 -1.60 -11.88
CA TRP A 203 3.15 -2.30 -11.13
C TRP A 203 2.28 -1.29 -10.39
N THR A 204 1.05 -1.14 -10.82
CA THR A 204 0.09 -0.24 -10.18
C THR A 204 -1.07 -1.02 -9.58
N GLY A 205 -1.70 -0.44 -8.56
CA GLY A 205 -2.70 -1.10 -7.75
C GLY A 205 -2.09 -2.00 -6.67
N PHE A 206 -2.89 -2.89 -6.13
CA PHE A 206 -2.46 -3.74 -5.02
C PHE A 206 -1.27 -4.64 -5.38
N GLY A 207 -0.25 -4.61 -4.55
CA GLY A 207 0.93 -5.47 -4.60
C GLY A 207 1.13 -6.23 -3.29
N THR A 208 1.79 -7.37 -3.35
CA THR A 208 2.19 -8.15 -2.18
C THR A 208 3.56 -7.70 -1.69
N GLY A 209 3.71 -7.54 -0.38
CA GLY A 209 4.97 -7.23 0.29
C GLY A 209 5.20 -8.16 1.48
N LYS A 210 6.21 -7.85 2.30
CA LYS A 210 6.51 -8.62 3.52
C LYS A 210 5.31 -8.64 4.47
N SER A 211 4.82 -9.82 4.80
CA SER A 211 3.65 -10.00 5.66
C SER A 211 3.64 -11.37 6.33
N SER A 212 2.63 -11.64 7.18
CA SER A 212 2.40 -12.99 7.73
C SER A 212 1.90 -14.01 6.71
N TYR A 213 1.61 -13.61 5.49
CA TYR A 213 1.40 -14.52 4.35
C TYR A 213 2.73 -14.75 3.65
N THR A 214 3.61 -15.52 4.29
CA THR A 214 5.02 -15.67 3.92
C THR A 214 5.25 -16.26 2.54
N MET A 215 4.26 -16.94 1.98
CA MET A 215 4.31 -17.50 0.63
C MET A 215 3.88 -16.50 -0.47
N ASN A 216 3.28 -15.35 -0.11
CA ASN A 216 2.79 -14.35 -1.07
C ASN A 216 3.91 -13.36 -1.47
N VAL A 217 5.02 -13.87 -1.95
CA VAL A 217 6.20 -13.08 -2.37
C VAL A 217 6.26 -12.84 -3.87
N LYS A 218 5.62 -13.71 -4.66
CA LYS A 218 5.51 -13.57 -6.11
C LYS A 218 4.34 -12.65 -6.46
N LYS A 219 4.58 -11.67 -7.30
CA LYS A 219 3.52 -10.84 -7.84
C LYS A 219 2.77 -11.56 -8.94
N THR A 220 1.44 -11.61 -8.80
CA THR A 220 0.53 -12.22 -9.78
C THR A 220 -0.63 -11.27 -10.03
N GLY A 221 -1.16 -11.30 -11.25
CA GLY A 221 -2.33 -10.51 -11.62
C GLY A 221 -2.46 -10.30 -13.12
N SER A 222 -3.60 -9.73 -13.51
CA SER A 222 -3.85 -9.33 -14.89
C SER A 222 -2.93 -8.17 -15.29
N PRO A 223 -2.27 -8.23 -16.47
CA PRO A 223 -1.40 -7.14 -16.91
C PRO A 223 -2.13 -5.82 -17.11
N LEU A 224 -3.43 -5.85 -17.42
CA LEU A 224 -4.25 -4.67 -17.67
C LEU A 224 -5.55 -4.76 -16.90
N LYS A 225 -5.92 -3.67 -16.18
CA LYS A 225 -7.15 -3.52 -15.40
C LYS A 225 -7.63 -2.08 -15.40
N ALA A 226 -8.95 -1.85 -15.23
CA ALA A 226 -9.50 -0.52 -15.03
C ALA A 226 -8.99 0.10 -13.72
N PHE A 227 -8.70 1.40 -13.74
CA PHE A 227 -8.42 2.17 -12.53
C PHE A 227 -9.74 2.73 -11.97
N THR A 228 -9.97 2.55 -10.68
CA THR A 228 -11.19 2.97 -9.98
C THR A 228 -10.90 3.59 -8.61
N SER A 229 -9.61 3.80 -8.30
CA SER A 229 -9.12 4.40 -7.07
C SER A 229 -9.12 5.93 -7.14
N VAL A 230 -8.74 6.55 -6.03
CA VAL A 230 -8.45 7.99 -5.89
C VAL A 230 -6.96 8.26 -5.70
N ASP A 231 -6.10 7.25 -5.94
CA ASP A 231 -4.64 7.47 -5.97
C ASP A 231 -4.26 8.33 -7.18
N GLU A 232 -3.74 9.53 -6.95
CA GLU A 232 -3.50 10.53 -8.00
C GLU A 232 -2.23 10.26 -8.82
N TYR A 233 -1.40 9.32 -8.39
CA TYR A 233 -0.07 9.09 -8.97
C TYR A 233 0.11 7.74 -9.62
N ARG A 234 -0.30 6.65 -8.94
CA ARG A 234 0.04 5.28 -9.32
C ARG A 234 -0.97 4.68 -10.29
N PHE A 235 -1.21 5.37 -11.40
CA PHE A 235 -2.03 4.89 -12.51
C PHE A 235 -1.48 5.40 -13.85
N PHE A 236 -1.97 4.82 -14.94
CA PHE A 236 -1.71 5.23 -16.32
C PHE A 236 -2.97 5.86 -16.91
N ARG A 237 -2.81 6.91 -17.72
CA ARG A 237 -3.92 7.64 -18.35
C ARG A 237 -3.73 7.68 -19.87
N GLY A 238 -4.59 7.02 -20.63
CA GLY A 238 -4.50 7.00 -22.09
C GLY A 238 -5.14 5.75 -22.68
N ALA A 239 -4.38 4.89 -23.35
CA ALA A 239 -4.90 3.69 -23.98
C ALA A 239 -3.94 2.50 -23.83
N ALA A 240 -4.51 1.33 -23.62
CA ALA A 240 -3.76 0.06 -23.61
C ALA A 240 -4.63 -1.10 -24.09
N THR A 241 -3.97 -2.13 -24.63
CA THR A 241 -4.69 -3.34 -25.04
C THR A 241 -3.84 -4.58 -24.77
N THR A 242 -4.50 -5.70 -24.51
CA THR A 242 -3.84 -7.02 -24.44
C THR A 242 -4.26 -7.84 -25.66
N ILE A 243 -3.29 -8.16 -26.49
CA ILE A 243 -3.42 -8.94 -27.73
C ILE A 243 -2.92 -10.35 -27.42
N LYS A 244 -3.74 -11.37 -27.69
CA LYS A 244 -3.37 -12.77 -27.46
C LYS A 244 -3.52 -13.60 -28.73
N VAL A 245 -2.43 -14.21 -29.17
CA VAL A 245 -2.41 -15.11 -30.31
C VAL A 245 -1.71 -16.40 -29.88
N LYS A 246 -2.47 -17.49 -29.71
CA LYS A 246 -1.96 -18.77 -29.18
C LYS A 246 -1.28 -18.57 -27.83
N ASN A 247 0.01 -18.83 -27.74
CA ASN A 247 0.83 -18.70 -26.54
C ASN A 247 1.51 -17.32 -26.42
N PHE A 248 1.37 -16.44 -27.41
CA PHE A 248 1.90 -15.09 -27.39
C PHE A 248 0.86 -14.13 -26.83
N THR A 249 1.30 -13.27 -25.91
CA THR A 249 0.51 -12.17 -25.37
C THR A 249 1.34 -10.89 -25.48
N ALA A 250 0.78 -9.84 -26.09
CA ALA A 250 1.37 -8.52 -26.16
C ALA A 250 0.46 -7.52 -25.46
N THR A 251 1.04 -6.63 -24.65
CA THR A 251 0.29 -5.57 -23.98
C THR A 251 0.95 -4.22 -24.26
N PRO A 252 0.72 -3.62 -25.46
CA PRO A 252 1.13 -2.25 -25.73
C PRO A 252 0.31 -1.26 -24.92
N PHE A 253 0.94 -0.15 -24.51
CA PHE A 253 0.32 0.90 -23.72
C PHE A 253 0.88 2.28 -24.03
N LEU A 254 0.06 3.30 -23.82
CA LEU A 254 0.40 4.72 -23.86
C LEU A 254 -0.28 5.43 -22.70
N SER A 255 0.46 6.25 -21.99
CA SER A 255 -0.05 7.11 -20.91
C SER A 255 0.46 8.54 -21.11
N ILE A 256 -0.44 9.50 -21.03
CA ILE A 256 -0.14 10.94 -21.11
C ILE A 256 -0.92 11.60 -19.99
N LYS A 257 -0.22 12.13 -18.98
CA LYS A 257 -0.87 12.81 -17.86
C LYS A 257 -0.02 13.94 -17.32
N GLN A 258 -0.67 14.94 -16.76
CA GLN A 258 -0.01 15.93 -15.93
C GLN A 258 0.17 15.36 -14.52
N VAL A 259 1.29 15.67 -13.89
CA VAL A 259 1.66 15.28 -12.54
C VAL A 259 2.16 16.49 -11.78
N ASP A 260 2.02 16.45 -10.46
CA ASP A 260 2.46 17.51 -9.59
C ASP A 260 3.97 17.45 -9.39
N ALA A 261 4.59 18.61 -9.25
CA ALA A 261 6.02 18.72 -9.04
C ALA A 261 6.34 19.96 -8.21
N ASN A 262 7.23 19.78 -7.22
CA ASN A 262 7.81 20.90 -6.49
C ASN A 262 8.76 21.65 -7.42
N VAL A 263 8.50 22.93 -7.61
CA VAL A 263 9.30 23.83 -8.47
C VAL A 263 9.95 24.89 -7.59
N SER A 264 11.28 25.08 -7.71
CA SER A 264 11.93 26.30 -7.23
C SER A 264 12.52 27.05 -8.42
N TYR A 265 12.49 28.35 -8.34
CA TYR A 265 13.02 29.27 -9.34
C TYR A 265 14.26 29.99 -8.80
N SER A 266 15.22 30.28 -9.68
CA SER A 266 16.37 31.09 -9.37
C SER A 266 15.94 32.53 -9.00
N ASP A 267 16.68 33.19 -8.13
CA ASP A 267 16.47 34.61 -7.76
C ASP A 267 16.84 35.58 -8.91
N THR A 268 17.14 35.09 -10.10
CA THR A 268 17.48 35.90 -11.27
C THR A 268 16.23 36.47 -11.93
N LEU A 269 16.39 37.58 -12.65
CA LEU A 269 15.29 38.25 -13.36
C LEU A 269 14.52 37.31 -14.33
N ASP A 270 15.19 36.30 -14.88
CA ASP A 270 14.62 35.36 -15.85
C ASP A 270 13.88 34.17 -15.20
N LYS A 271 13.89 34.07 -13.85
CA LYS A 271 13.20 32.98 -13.09
C LYS A 271 13.40 31.57 -13.68
N GLU A 272 14.63 31.20 -13.95
CA GLU A 272 14.95 29.85 -14.44
C GLU A 272 14.58 28.78 -13.37
N ILE A 273 14.12 27.62 -13.83
CA ILE A 273 13.85 26.48 -12.93
C ILE A 273 15.17 25.99 -12.37
N GLU A 274 15.36 26.17 -11.07
CA GLU A 274 16.51 25.69 -10.33
C GLU A 274 16.35 24.24 -9.90
N THR A 275 15.18 23.91 -9.33
CA THR A 275 14.82 22.52 -9.00
C THR A 275 13.43 22.17 -9.48
N LEU A 276 13.25 20.92 -9.93
CA LEU A 276 11.99 20.35 -10.33
C LEU A 276 11.94 18.89 -9.90
N SER A 277 11.12 18.53 -8.94
CA SER A 277 11.02 17.17 -8.43
C SER A 277 9.57 16.71 -8.33
N LEU A 278 9.30 15.45 -8.65
CA LEU A 278 7.96 14.86 -8.57
C LEU A 278 7.40 14.95 -7.16
N GLN A 279 6.15 15.40 -7.06
CA GLN A 279 5.34 15.43 -5.84
C GLN A 279 4.33 14.27 -5.88
N THR A 280 4.11 13.61 -4.73
CA THR A 280 3.25 12.42 -4.65
C THR A 280 2.13 12.50 -3.60
N PHE A 281 1.82 13.70 -3.07
CA PHE A 281 0.82 13.85 -2.00
C PHE A 281 -0.58 14.23 -2.48
N GLY A 282 -0.74 14.80 -3.69
CA GLY A 282 -2.04 15.16 -4.27
C GLY A 282 -2.87 16.16 -3.46
N LEU A 283 -2.25 16.96 -2.59
CA LEU A 283 -2.94 17.94 -1.75
C LEU A 283 -2.74 19.35 -2.31
N HIS A 284 -3.85 20.11 -2.50
CA HIS A 284 -3.83 21.47 -3.08
C HIS A 284 -4.64 22.45 -2.21
N ARG A 285 -4.24 22.61 -0.94
CA ARG A 285 -4.97 23.33 0.10
C ARG A 285 -4.50 24.78 0.32
N ASN A 286 -3.21 25.02 0.09
CA ASN A 286 -2.53 26.30 0.29
C ASN A 286 -1.79 26.74 -0.99
N ASP A 287 -1.27 27.98 -0.99
CA ASP A 287 -0.64 28.55 -2.19
C ASP A 287 0.51 27.68 -2.73
N ALA A 288 1.41 27.20 -1.86
CA ALA A 288 2.54 26.37 -2.28
C ALA A 288 2.08 25.03 -2.89
N GLU A 289 1.12 24.34 -2.24
CA GLU A 289 0.55 23.09 -2.76
C GLU A 289 -0.19 23.32 -4.10
N ILE A 290 -0.84 24.47 -4.28
CA ILE A 290 -1.53 24.83 -5.52
C ILE A 290 -0.52 25.17 -6.64
N GLU A 291 0.61 25.79 -6.31
CA GLU A 291 1.68 26.07 -7.28
C GLU A 291 2.31 24.80 -7.83
N ASP A 292 2.41 23.73 -7.01
CA ASP A 292 2.97 22.43 -7.40
C ASP A 292 2.05 21.65 -8.36
N LYS A 293 0.77 22.02 -8.45
CA LYS A 293 -0.26 21.28 -9.20
C LYS A 293 -0.01 21.26 -10.70
N ASN A 294 -0.02 20.05 -11.30
CA ASN A 294 0.05 19.86 -12.76
C ASN A 294 1.26 20.52 -13.43
N GLN A 295 2.39 20.63 -12.76
CA GLN A 295 3.57 21.34 -13.25
C GLN A 295 4.36 20.61 -14.33
N LEU A 296 4.13 19.30 -14.47
CA LEU A 296 4.94 18.43 -15.33
C LEU A 296 4.06 17.52 -16.18
N LEU A 297 4.27 17.50 -17.50
CA LEU A 297 3.65 16.52 -18.38
C LEU A 297 4.50 15.26 -18.43
N GLU A 298 3.90 14.12 -18.06
CA GLU A 298 4.51 12.79 -18.08
C GLU A 298 3.94 11.99 -19.25
N ILE A 299 4.81 11.49 -20.12
CA ILE A 299 4.47 10.59 -21.22
C ILE A 299 5.16 9.25 -20.96
N LYS A 300 4.40 8.16 -20.93
CA LYS A 300 4.91 6.80 -20.83
C LYS A 300 4.34 5.94 -21.94
N PHE A 301 5.20 5.20 -22.62
CA PHE A 301 4.78 4.24 -23.63
C PHE A 301 5.68 3.02 -23.65
N GLY A 302 5.13 1.93 -24.16
CA GLY A 302 5.87 0.68 -24.22
C GLY A 302 5.01 -0.53 -24.47
N ALA A 303 5.57 -1.70 -24.21
CA ALA A 303 4.87 -2.96 -24.34
C ALA A 303 5.44 -4.04 -23.42
N GLY A 304 4.56 -4.90 -22.90
CA GLY A 304 4.92 -6.20 -22.35
C GLY A 304 4.65 -7.29 -23.39
N LEU A 305 5.63 -8.13 -23.66
CA LEU A 305 5.54 -9.31 -24.53
C LEU A 305 5.72 -10.56 -23.69
N LYS A 306 4.82 -11.51 -23.79
CA LYS A 306 4.84 -12.75 -23.00
C LYS A 306 4.64 -13.96 -23.92
N TYR A 307 5.51 -14.94 -23.79
CA TYR A 307 5.35 -16.24 -24.42
C TYR A 307 5.17 -17.32 -23.36
N GLY A 308 4.09 -18.04 -23.44
CA GLY A 308 3.78 -19.14 -22.52
C GLY A 308 2.31 -19.22 -22.15
N LYS A 309 1.98 -20.10 -21.22
CA LYS A 309 0.61 -20.33 -20.77
C LYS A 309 0.58 -20.35 -19.24
N ASN A 310 -0.36 -19.63 -18.64
CA ASN A 310 -0.55 -19.53 -17.20
C ASN A 310 0.72 -19.04 -16.47
N ASP A 311 1.19 -19.85 -15.53
CA ASP A 311 2.40 -19.63 -14.71
C ASP A 311 3.72 -20.01 -15.41
N LYS A 312 3.66 -20.69 -16.57
CA LYS A 312 4.86 -21.06 -17.36
C LYS A 312 5.05 -20.09 -18.50
N HIS A 313 5.95 -19.11 -18.29
CA HIS A 313 6.20 -18.10 -19.32
C HIS A 313 7.59 -17.48 -19.21
N ILE A 314 7.97 -16.85 -20.30
CA ILE A 314 9.03 -15.85 -20.38
C ILE A 314 8.44 -14.55 -20.95
N GLY A 315 8.81 -13.41 -20.39
CA GLY A 315 8.33 -12.09 -20.79
C GLY A 315 9.47 -11.14 -21.08
N LEU A 316 9.24 -10.24 -22.02
CA LEU A 316 10.09 -9.09 -22.32
C LEU A 316 9.27 -7.82 -22.17
N ASN A 317 9.70 -6.89 -21.33
CA ASN A 317 8.98 -5.65 -21.09
C ASN A 317 9.86 -4.46 -21.45
N LEU A 318 9.24 -3.45 -22.04
CA LEU A 318 9.89 -2.18 -22.40
C LEU A 318 8.99 -1.03 -22.00
N MET A 319 9.54 -0.02 -21.33
CA MET A 319 8.86 1.23 -21.00
C MET A 319 9.79 2.40 -21.17
N HIS A 320 9.36 3.39 -21.93
CA HIS A 320 9.99 4.70 -22.03
C HIS A 320 9.17 5.72 -21.27
N THR A 321 9.82 6.56 -20.47
CA THR A 321 9.24 7.67 -19.73
C THR A 321 9.88 8.96 -20.19
N GLU A 322 9.06 9.95 -20.54
CA GLU A 322 9.51 11.27 -20.97
C GLU A 322 8.73 12.37 -20.24
N PHE A 323 9.39 13.47 -19.94
CA PHE A 323 8.82 14.65 -19.32
C PHE A 323 9.00 15.87 -20.23
N ASP A 324 8.06 16.80 -20.25
CA ASP A 324 8.15 18.05 -21.00
C ASP A 324 9.25 18.97 -20.48
N LYS A 325 9.52 18.91 -19.14
CA LYS A 325 10.55 19.68 -18.46
C LYS A 325 11.61 18.72 -17.87
N GLU A 326 12.82 19.20 -17.71
CA GLU A 326 13.91 18.43 -17.11
C GLU A 326 13.74 18.35 -15.60
N LEU A 327 13.74 17.13 -15.06
CA LEU A 327 13.82 16.91 -13.63
C LEU A 327 15.21 17.36 -13.13
N LYS A 328 15.23 18.29 -12.19
CA LYS A 328 16.43 18.85 -11.57
C LYS A 328 16.34 18.74 -10.06
N THR A 329 17.39 18.36 -9.39
CA THR A 329 17.43 18.29 -7.92
C THR A 329 18.75 18.82 -7.43
N THR A 330 18.77 19.53 -6.30
CA THR A 330 20.01 19.89 -5.63
C THR A 330 20.76 18.62 -5.28
N VAL A 331 21.97 18.47 -5.83
CA VAL A 331 22.78 17.28 -5.65
C VAL A 331 23.33 17.22 -4.23
N LYS A 332 22.98 16.16 -3.51
CA LYS A 332 23.57 15.77 -2.22
C LYS A 332 24.14 14.37 -2.35
N ALA A 333 25.07 14.01 -1.50
CA ALA A 333 25.73 12.70 -1.58
C ALA A 333 24.74 11.51 -1.64
N TYR A 334 23.61 11.57 -0.93
CA TYR A 334 22.63 10.50 -0.91
C TYR A 334 21.73 10.43 -2.15
N ASN A 335 21.58 11.52 -2.90
CA ASN A 335 20.65 11.58 -4.04
C ASN A 335 21.34 11.72 -5.40
N GLN A 336 22.67 11.63 -5.47
CA GLN A 336 23.44 11.82 -6.71
C GLN A 336 23.07 10.85 -7.86
N PHE A 337 22.44 9.71 -7.53
CA PHE A 337 21.94 8.73 -8.50
C PHE A 337 20.44 8.82 -8.74
N LYS A 338 19.76 9.79 -8.13
CA LYS A 338 18.32 10.00 -8.32
C LYS A 338 18.00 10.32 -9.77
N THR A 339 16.77 10.04 -10.17
CA THR A 339 16.24 10.38 -11.49
C THR A 339 16.36 11.90 -11.73
N VAL A 340 17.12 12.27 -12.72
CA VAL A 340 17.24 13.65 -13.25
C VAL A 340 17.28 13.58 -14.77
N GLY A 341 16.91 14.68 -15.44
CA GLY A 341 16.83 14.73 -16.91
C GLY A 341 15.40 14.64 -17.43
N LYS A 342 15.25 14.61 -18.75
CA LYS A 342 13.93 14.61 -19.42
C LYS A 342 13.36 13.22 -19.64
N SER A 343 14.19 12.19 -19.73
CA SER A 343 13.69 10.86 -20.09
C SER A 343 14.55 9.73 -19.54
N PHE A 344 13.97 8.56 -19.45
CA PHE A 344 14.67 7.30 -19.21
C PHE A 344 13.90 6.12 -19.81
N THR A 345 14.62 5.04 -20.09
CA THR A 345 14.05 3.82 -20.65
C THR A 345 14.34 2.64 -19.73
N ASN A 346 13.33 1.82 -19.47
CA ASN A 346 13.47 0.57 -18.75
C ASN A 346 13.17 -0.61 -19.68
N ALA A 347 14.00 -1.63 -19.62
CA ALA A 347 13.79 -2.91 -20.27
C ALA A 347 13.93 -4.04 -19.24
N SER A 348 13.08 -5.06 -19.28
CA SER A 348 13.21 -6.23 -18.40
C SER A 348 12.87 -7.53 -19.10
N LEU A 349 13.44 -8.60 -18.56
CA LEU A 349 13.10 -9.98 -18.86
C LEU A 349 12.51 -10.61 -17.59
N ASP A 350 11.25 -11.05 -17.67
CA ASP A 350 10.60 -11.78 -16.59
C ASP A 350 10.35 -13.23 -16.96
N TYR A 351 10.24 -14.08 -15.94
CA TYR A 351 9.97 -15.49 -16.14
C TYR A 351 9.18 -16.09 -14.97
N SER A 352 8.46 -17.15 -15.26
CA SER A 352 7.84 -18.03 -14.29
C SER A 352 7.87 -19.45 -14.83
N TYR A 353 8.34 -20.39 -14.02
CA TYR A 353 8.47 -21.78 -14.45
C TYR A 353 8.29 -22.74 -13.27
N MET A 354 7.39 -23.70 -13.44
CA MET A 354 7.13 -24.76 -12.45
C MET A 354 7.80 -26.06 -12.85
N LEU A 355 8.63 -26.64 -11.95
CA LEU A 355 9.32 -27.89 -12.10
C LEU A 355 9.07 -28.75 -10.86
N GLY A 356 8.18 -29.74 -10.98
CA GLY A 356 7.74 -30.52 -9.82
C GLY A 356 7.07 -29.63 -8.77
N THR A 357 7.57 -29.67 -7.55
CA THR A 357 7.10 -28.83 -6.43
C THR A 357 7.80 -27.46 -6.36
N PHE A 358 8.76 -27.17 -7.26
CA PHE A 358 9.48 -25.93 -7.30
C PHE A 358 8.85 -24.99 -8.31
N HIS A 359 8.56 -23.77 -7.88
CA HIS A 359 8.09 -22.68 -8.75
C HIS A 359 9.13 -21.54 -8.78
N PHE A 360 9.89 -21.46 -9.84
CA PHE A 360 10.86 -20.40 -10.09
C PHE A 360 10.19 -19.20 -10.74
N PHE A 361 10.52 -18.01 -10.30
CA PHE A 361 10.02 -16.76 -10.86
C PHE A 361 11.05 -15.64 -10.71
N GLY A 362 10.95 -14.63 -11.55
CA GLY A 362 11.82 -13.47 -11.42
C GLY A 362 11.58 -12.42 -12.50
N GLU A 363 12.26 -11.30 -12.32
CA GLU A 363 12.39 -10.22 -13.28
C GLU A 363 13.80 -9.64 -13.18
N ASN A 364 14.47 -9.45 -14.31
CA ASN A 364 15.78 -8.84 -14.42
C ASN A 364 15.64 -7.62 -15.34
N ALA A 365 15.93 -6.44 -14.81
CA ALA A 365 15.67 -5.17 -15.47
C ALA A 365 16.93 -4.33 -15.61
N MET A 366 16.94 -3.49 -16.63
CA MET A 366 17.94 -2.48 -16.89
C MET A 366 17.27 -1.13 -17.12
N SER A 367 17.84 -0.07 -16.60
CA SER A 367 17.46 1.31 -16.90
C SER A 367 18.58 2.00 -17.70
N TYR A 368 18.19 2.85 -18.62
CA TYR A 368 19.06 3.74 -19.37
C TYR A 368 18.56 5.17 -19.25
N THR A 369 19.41 6.08 -18.80
CA THR A 369 19.12 7.53 -18.74
C THR A 369 20.13 8.24 -19.61
N PRO A 370 19.70 8.97 -20.65
CA PRO A 370 20.59 9.78 -21.46
C PRO A 370 21.10 10.97 -20.62
N LYS A 371 22.40 10.98 -20.36
CA LYS A 371 23.17 12.03 -19.70
C LYS A 371 24.52 12.15 -20.44
N GLU A 372 25.35 13.13 -20.07
CA GLU A 372 26.69 13.26 -20.64
C GLU A 372 27.47 11.93 -20.61
N ASP A 373 27.37 11.15 -19.53
CA ASP A 373 28.03 9.86 -19.32
C ASP A 373 27.15 8.63 -19.55
N ASN A 374 25.96 8.74 -20.14
CA ASN A 374 25.02 7.62 -20.39
C ASN A 374 24.86 6.67 -19.20
N GLN A 375 23.97 6.97 -18.27
CA GLN A 375 23.81 6.18 -17.05
C GLN A 375 23.02 4.90 -17.29
N PHE A 376 23.63 3.75 -16.96
CA PHE A 376 22.96 2.44 -16.88
C PHE A 376 22.83 2.00 -15.43
N GLY A 377 21.69 1.37 -15.10
CA GLY A 377 21.43 0.75 -13.81
C GLY A 377 20.73 -0.59 -14.00
N TYR A 378 20.91 -1.52 -13.04
CA TYR A 378 20.38 -2.88 -13.11
C TYR A 378 19.55 -3.18 -11.87
N ALA A 379 18.48 -3.98 -12.04
CA ALA A 379 17.66 -4.49 -10.95
C ALA A 379 17.34 -5.95 -11.22
N LEU A 380 17.63 -6.80 -10.23
CA LEU A 380 17.41 -8.25 -10.29
C LEU A 380 16.52 -8.67 -9.12
N LEU A 381 15.44 -9.37 -9.42
CA LEU A 381 14.55 -9.99 -8.43
C LEU A 381 14.25 -11.40 -8.87
N ASN A 382 14.73 -12.39 -8.12
CA ASN A 382 14.56 -13.79 -8.44
C ASN A 382 14.12 -14.56 -7.20
N GLY A 383 13.18 -15.46 -7.35
CA GLY A 383 12.64 -16.23 -6.24
C GLY A 383 12.25 -17.65 -6.60
N VAL A 384 12.06 -18.45 -5.55
CA VAL A 384 11.54 -19.80 -5.65
C VAL A 384 10.54 -20.05 -4.53
N LEU A 385 9.42 -20.64 -4.89
CA LEU A 385 8.45 -21.24 -3.95
C LEU A 385 8.58 -22.73 -4.08
N PHE A 386 8.59 -23.48 -2.96
CA PHE A 386 8.60 -24.93 -3.00
C PHE A 386 7.96 -25.55 -1.78
N SER A 387 7.28 -26.67 -1.99
CA SER A 387 6.72 -27.53 -0.95
C SER A 387 7.68 -28.66 -0.68
N ALA A 388 8.29 -28.64 0.50
CA ALA A 388 9.19 -29.71 0.96
C ALA A 388 8.39 -30.96 1.43
N ASP A 389 7.18 -30.72 1.94
CA ASP A 389 6.22 -31.74 2.37
C ASP A 389 4.81 -31.14 2.23
N GLN A 390 3.75 -31.97 2.32
CA GLN A 390 2.35 -31.50 2.28
C GLN A 390 2.00 -30.48 3.37
N LYS A 391 2.82 -30.39 4.41
CA LYS A 391 2.63 -29.51 5.57
C LYS A 391 3.65 -28.39 5.66
N VAL A 392 4.65 -28.34 4.77
CA VAL A 392 5.78 -27.41 4.89
C VAL A 392 6.08 -26.79 3.53
N ASP A 393 5.82 -25.50 3.45
CA ASP A 393 6.09 -24.66 2.28
C ASP A 393 7.18 -23.64 2.57
N PHE A 394 8.02 -23.35 1.59
CA PHE A 394 9.09 -22.38 1.65
C PHE A 394 8.99 -21.37 0.52
N SER A 395 9.41 -20.14 0.81
CA SER A 395 9.63 -19.08 -0.16
C SER A 395 11.02 -18.49 0.03
N LEU A 396 11.73 -18.26 -1.06
CA LEU A 396 13.03 -17.60 -1.07
C LEU A 396 13.01 -16.54 -2.14
N VAL A 397 13.47 -15.32 -1.82
CA VAL A 397 13.59 -14.20 -2.78
C VAL A 397 14.92 -13.52 -2.58
N HIS A 398 15.72 -13.49 -3.64
CA HIS A 398 16.92 -12.69 -3.75
C HIS A 398 16.63 -11.45 -4.58
N ARG A 399 17.11 -10.29 -4.11
CA ARG A 399 16.98 -9.02 -4.82
C ARG A 399 18.30 -8.24 -4.80
N TYR A 400 18.62 -7.65 -5.93
CA TYR A 400 19.74 -6.73 -6.10
C TYR A 400 19.27 -5.55 -6.95
N PHE A 401 19.25 -4.37 -6.38
CA PHE A 401 18.86 -3.13 -7.04
C PHE A 401 20.05 -2.17 -7.00
N ASP A 402 20.64 -1.91 -8.15
CA ASP A 402 21.77 -0.98 -8.29
C ASP A 402 21.33 0.44 -7.88
N LYS A 403 22.20 1.19 -7.23
CA LYS A 403 21.99 2.60 -6.87
C LYS A 403 21.70 3.51 -8.07
N ARG A 404 22.15 3.11 -9.27
CA ARG A 404 21.93 3.81 -10.54
C ARG A 404 20.65 3.38 -11.26
N TYR A 405 19.95 2.37 -10.74
CA TYR A 405 18.71 1.94 -11.37
C TYR A 405 17.64 3.02 -11.20
N VAL A 406 17.20 3.55 -12.35
CA VAL A 406 16.19 4.60 -12.42
C VAL A 406 14.86 3.99 -12.83
N THR A 407 13.81 4.36 -12.16
CA THR A 407 12.48 3.87 -12.46
C THR A 407 11.41 4.91 -12.11
N SER A 408 10.21 4.70 -12.60
CA SER A 408 9.05 5.54 -12.33
C SER A 408 8.44 5.22 -10.95
N ILE A 409 7.67 6.15 -10.42
CA ILE A 409 6.83 5.96 -9.21
C ILE A 409 5.73 4.89 -9.38
N THR A 410 5.51 4.41 -10.60
CA THR A 410 4.55 3.35 -10.91
C THR A 410 5.11 1.94 -10.72
N THR A 411 6.22 1.78 -10.02
CA THR A 411 6.81 0.49 -9.64
C THR A 411 6.35 0.06 -8.26
N ASP A 412 6.40 -1.25 -8.02
CA ASP A 412 6.16 -1.85 -6.70
C ASP A 412 6.82 -3.24 -6.69
N ALA A 413 8.13 -3.29 -6.50
CA ALA A 413 8.87 -4.55 -6.40
C ALA A 413 8.90 -5.08 -4.95
N PHE A 414 9.12 -6.38 -4.77
CA PHE A 414 9.31 -6.96 -3.44
C PHE A 414 10.66 -6.49 -2.87
N GLY A 415 10.62 -5.65 -1.83
CA GLY A 415 11.81 -5.06 -1.21
C GLY A 415 11.48 -4.36 0.10
N GLU A 416 12.46 -3.68 0.65
CA GLU A 416 12.30 -2.80 1.81
C GLU A 416 11.71 -1.44 1.39
N SER A 417 12.08 -0.97 0.21
CA SER A 417 11.54 0.24 -0.41
C SER A 417 10.60 -0.13 -1.56
N THR A 418 9.55 0.66 -1.76
CA THR A 418 8.66 0.54 -2.92
C THR A 418 9.36 0.89 -4.24
N THR A 419 10.38 1.75 -4.19
CA THR A 419 11.23 2.07 -5.34
C THR A 419 12.42 1.13 -5.36
N PRO A 420 12.59 0.28 -6.40
CA PRO A 420 13.65 -0.72 -6.46
C PRO A 420 14.99 -0.09 -6.84
N ASN A 421 15.65 0.58 -5.91
CA ASN A 421 17.02 1.08 -6.10
C ASN A 421 17.84 0.96 -4.82
N ASN A 422 19.18 0.88 -4.99
CA ASN A 422 20.15 0.87 -3.89
C ASN A 422 19.83 -0.15 -2.80
N GLU A 423 19.46 -1.38 -3.16
CA GLU A 423 19.10 -2.43 -2.19
C GLU A 423 19.62 -3.80 -2.63
N HIS A 424 20.20 -4.55 -1.71
CA HIS A 424 20.54 -5.95 -1.89
C HIS A 424 20.00 -6.74 -0.71
N GLY A 425 19.21 -7.78 -0.95
CA GLY A 425 18.54 -8.50 0.13
C GLY A 425 18.20 -9.94 -0.20
N LEU A 426 18.04 -10.72 0.87
CA LEU A 426 17.62 -12.11 0.83
C LEU A 426 16.49 -12.32 1.84
N TYR A 427 15.36 -12.75 1.32
CA TYR A 427 14.19 -13.14 2.10
C TYR A 427 14.02 -14.65 2.09
N ILE A 428 13.73 -15.22 3.25
CA ILE A 428 13.37 -16.63 3.43
C ILE A 428 12.11 -16.69 4.26
N GLY A 429 11.05 -17.28 3.71
CA GLY A 429 9.76 -17.47 4.37
C GLY A 429 9.37 -18.93 4.45
N THR A 430 8.57 -19.28 5.44
CA THR A 430 8.01 -20.63 5.60
C THR A 430 6.57 -20.58 6.10
N GLU A 431 5.78 -21.52 5.66
CA GLU A 431 4.45 -21.84 6.17
C GLU A 431 4.42 -23.32 6.58
N ILE A 432 4.07 -23.59 7.85
CA ILE A 432 4.03 -24.95 8.41
C ILE A 432 2.62 -25.22 8.95
N LYS A 433 2.04 -26.36 8.56
CA LYS A 433 0.70 -26.83 8.98
C LYS A 433 0.84 -28.15 9.73
N PRO A 434 1.36 -28.16 10.99
CA PRO A 434 1.61 -29.41 11.73
C PRO A 434 0.34 -30.23 11.90
N ILE A 435 -0.79 -29.55 12.17
CA ILE A 435 -2.14 -30.13 12.22
C ILE A 435 -3.13 -29.18 11.55
N ARG A 436 -4.31 -29.68 11.17
CA ARG A 436 -5.34 -28.92 10.41
C ARG A 436 -5.78 -27.62 11.08
N THR A 437 -5.66 -27.51 12.39
CA THR A 437 -6.13 -26.37 13.19
C THR A 437 -5.04 -25.37 13.54
N VAL A 438 -3.76 -25.70 13.27
CA VAL A 438 -2.60 -24.88 13.59
C VAL A 438 -1.83 -24.56 12.32
N LYS A 439 -1.52 -23.28 12.15
CA LYS A 439 -0.68 -22.76 11.04
C LYS A 439 0.41 -21.87 11.63
N LEU A 440 1.64 -22.16 11.28
CA LEU A 440 2.83 -21.40 11.65
C LEU A 440 3.33 -20.69 10.39
N ASN A 441 3.59 -19.40 10.50
CA ASN A 441 4.21 -18.61 9.44
C ASN A 441 5.42 -17.89 10.02
N ALA A 442 6.57 -17.99 9.36
CA ALA A 442 7.75 -17.25 9.78
C ALA A 442 8.54 -16.77 8.56
N TYR A 443 9.19 -15.62 8.69
CA TYR A 443 10.19 -15.19 7.72
C TYR A 443 11.35 -14.48 8.40
N ILE A 444 12.48 -14.49 7.70
CA ILE A 444 13.62 -13.61 7.93
C ILE A 444 13.97 -12.93 6.61
N ASP A 445 14.20 -11.61 6.67
CA ASP A 445 14.70 -10.79 5.58
C ASP A 445 15.94 -10.04 6.02
N ILE A 446 17.03 -10.24 5.31
CA ILE A 446 18.31 -9.57 5.57
C ILE A 446 18.64 -8.74 4.35
N TYR A 447 18.92 -7.45 4.56
CA TYR A 447 19.16 -6.53 3.46
C TYR A 447 20.20 -5.48 3.80
N GLN A 448 20.79 -4.92 2.77
CA GLN A 448 21.72 -3.81 2.86
C GLN A 448 21.42 -2.75 1.82
N PHE A 449 21.78 -1.52 2.14
CA PHE A 449 21.79 -0.40 1.23
C PHE A 449 23.26 0.01 0.99
N PRO A 450 23.84 -0.38 -0.15
CA PRO A 450 25.25 -0.15 -0.44
C PRO A 450 25.62 1.33 -0.58
N TRP A 451 24.67 2.22 -0.75
CA TRP A 451 24.84 3.67 -0.87
C TRP A 451 24.02 4.42 0.18
N LEU A 452 24.34 5.70 0.37
CA LEU A 452 23.68 6.63 1.28
C LEU A 452 22.19 6.77 0.94
N ARG A 453 21.39 7.10 1.95
CA ARG A 453 19.95 7.41 1.81
C ARG A 453 19.62 8.69 2.55
N PHE A 454 18.44 9.25 2.31
CA PHE A 454 17.97 10.47 2.99
C PHE A 454 18.07 10.40 4.53
N GLN A 455 17.80 9.22 5.10
CA GLN A 455 17.84 8.98 6.53
C GLN A 455 19.09 8.19 6.97
N ALA A 456 20.14 8.08 6.14
CA ALA A 456 21.34 7.35 6.49
C ALA A 456 22.57 7.89 5.75
N GLN A 457 23.49 8.52 6.49
CA GLN A 457 24.70 9.18 5.96
C GLN A 457 25.84 8.19 5.62
N LYS A 458 25.65 6.90 5.85
CA LYS A 458 26.58 5.83 5.46
C LYS A 458 25.81 4.64 4.87
N PRO A 459 26.47 3.70 4.17
CA PRO A 459 25.89 2.41 3.81
C PRO A 459 25.32 1.71 5.05
N THR A 460 24.17 1.08 4.91
CA THR A 460 23.42 0.51 6.04
C THR A 460 22.96 -0.91 5.78
N ILE A 461 22.79 -1.65 6.86
CA ILE A 461 22.20 -2.99 6.86
C ILE A 461 20.91 -3.00 7.66
N GLY A 462 20.04 -3.95 7.36
CA GLY A 462 18.82 -4.18 8.13
C GLY A 462 18.44 -5.65 8.15
N ARG A 463 17.60 -6.00 9.10
CA ARG A 463 17.02 -7.33 9.25
C ARG A 463 15.59 -7.23 9.76
N ASP A 464 14.73 -8.05 9.23
CA ASP A 464 13.32 -8.13 9.60
C ASP A 464 12.94 -9.59 9.82
N PHE A 465 12.44 -9.90 10.99
CA PHE A 465 11.95 -11.23 11.38
C PHE A 465 10.48 -11.13 11.77
N LEU A 466 9.69 -12.10 11.33
CA LEU A 466 8.32 -12.29 11.78
C LEU A 466 8.04 -13.75 12.04
N GLY A 467 7.41 -14.05 13.18
CA GLY A 467 6.82 -15.33 13.50
C GLY A 467 5.36 -15.17 13.90
N GLN A 468 4.48 -16.01 13.36
CA GLN A 468 3.06 -16.01 13.70
C GLN A 468 2.54 -17.42 13.85
N ILE A 469 1.80 -17.68 14.94
CA ILE A 469 1.09 -18.92 15.22
C ILE A 469 -0.40 -18.62 15.15
N ASN A 470 -1.13 -19.32 14.28
CA ASN A 470 -2.59 -19.24 14.16
C ASN A 470 -3.19 -20.55 14.65
N TYR A 471 -4.17 -20.47 15.55
CA TYR A 471 -4.99 -21.60 15.98
C TYR A 471 -6.45 -21.34 15.65
N LYS A 472 -7.00 -22.17 14.78
CA LYS A 472 -8.39 -22.05 14.27
C LYS A 472 -9.06 -23.43 14.31
N PRO A 473 -9.55 -23.85 15.48
CA PRO A 473 -10.17 -25.18 15.66
C PRO A 473 -11.46 -25.32 14.85
N ASN A 474 -12.17 -24.23 14.60
CA ASN A 474 -13.44 -24.21 13.87
C ASN A 474 -13.70 -22.82 13.24
N ARG A 475 -14.86 -22.61 12.64
CA ARG A 475 -15.25 -21.31 12.01
C ARG A 475 -15.63 -20.23 13.01
N ILE A 476 -15.85 -20.59 14.27
CA ILE A 476 -16.36 -19.71 15.32
C ILE A 476 -15.22 -19.02 16.05
N PHE A 477 -14.11 -19.74 16.28
CA PHE A 477 -12.99 -19.29 17.11
C PHE A 477 -11.70 -19.27 16.31
N GLU A 478 -10.96 -18.17 16.43
CA GLU A 478 -9.64 -18.00 15.87
C GLU A 478 -8.77 -17.15 16.82
N ILE A 479 -7.59 -17.60 17.11
CA ILE A 479 -6.60 -16.85 17.87
C ILE A 479 -5.27 -16.92 17.13
N TYR A 480 -4.55 -15.79 17.09
CA TYR A 480 -3.16 -15.79 16.68
C TYR A 480 -2.30 -14.95 17.61
N PHE A 481 -1.05 -15.40 17.74
CA PHE A 481 0.03 -14.64 18.32
C PHE A 481 1.06 -14.33 17.23
N ARG A 482 1.55 -13.09 17.20
CA ARG A 482 2.59 -12.63 16.27
C ARG A 482 3.69 -11.91 17.03
N TYR A 483 4.92 -12.27 16.70
CA TYR A 483 6.11 -11.53 17.05
C TYR A 483 6.78 -11.00 15.79
N LYS A 484 7.17 -9.73 15.77
CA LYS A 484 7.98 -9.11 14.73
C LYS A 484 9.15 -8.40 15.38
N ASN A 485 10.35 -8.57 14.81
CA ASN A 485 11.55 -7.85 15.20
C ASN A 485 12.22 -7.29 13.95
N GLU A 486 12.33 -5.96 13.89
CA GLU A 486 12.90 -5.23 12.79
C GLU A 486 14.06 -4.37 13.32
N THR A 487 15.24 -4.52 12.72
CA THR A 487 16.41 -3.67 13.01
C THR A 487 16.82 -2.98 11.72
N LYS A 488 16.89 -1.65 11.75
CA LYS A 488 17.31 -0.80 10.63
C LYS A 488 18.36 0.17 11.09
N GLN A 489 19.38 0.39 10.29
CA GLN A 489 20.34 1.45 10.52
C GLN A 489 19.84 2.75 9.91
N GLN A 490 19.66 3.77 10.74
CA GLN A 490 19.20 5.11 10.31
C GLN A 490 19.89 6.19 11.15
N ASN A 491 19.82 7.43 10.64
CA ASN A 491 20.27 8.59 11.38
C ASN A 491 19.36 8.78 12.60
N THR A 492 19.96 8.85 13.77
CA THR A 492 19.32 9.23 15.03
C THR A 492 19.89 10.55 15.49
N ARG A 493 19.04 11.46 15.94
CA ARG A 493 19.44 12.69 16.62
C ARG A 493 19.42 12.43 18.12
N ILE A 494 20.14 13.25 18.84
CA ILE A 494 20.12 13.28 20.29
C ILE A 494 18.89 14.11 20.70
N ASP A 495 18.08 13.57 21.59
CA ASP A 495 16.98 14.32 22.19
C ASP A 495 17.48 14.98 23.47
N PHE A 496 17.34 16.31 23.56
CA PHE A 496 17.65 17.07 24.76
C PHE A 496 16.43 17.19 25.67
N GLU A 497 16.62 16.89 26.95
CA GLU A 497 15.69 17.23 28.00
C GLU A 497 16.11 18.60 28.57
N ASP A 498 15.40 19.67 28.20
CA ASP A 498 15.76 21.07 28.50
C ASP A 498 17.18 21.45 27.99
N ASP A 499 18.19 21.45 28.84
CA ASP A 499 19.56 21.88 28.54
C ASP A 499 20.56 20.72 28.54
N TYR A 500 20.15 19.49 28.68
CA TYR A 500 21.04 18.31 28.70
C TYR A 500 20.49 17.11 27.95
N ALA A 501 21.39 16.24 27.51
CA ALA A 501 21.05 14.92 27.00
C ALA A 501 21.58 13.81 27.90
N LEU A 502 20.82 12.74 28.09
CA LEU A 502 21.21 11.62 28.91
C LEU A 502 22.31 10.79 28.22
N VAL A 503 23.34 10.45 29.01
CA VAL A 503 24.46 9.61 28.60
C VAL A 503 24.33 8.24 29.25
N THR A 504 24.22 7.20 28.43
CA THR A 504 24.19 5.80 28.88
C THR A 504 25.49 5.10 28.46
N LYS A 505 25.74 3.91 29.01
CA LYS A 505 26.87 3.10 28.55
C LYS A 505 26.78 2.73 27.06
N GLU A 506 25.57 2.70 26.50
CA GLU A 506 25.29 2.34 25.13
C GLU A 506 25.55 3.50 24.16
N ASN A 507 25.28 4.76 24.57
CA ASN A 507 25.44 5.94 23.73
C ASN A 507 26.72 6.76 23.97
N GLN A 508 27.42 6.54 25.09
CA GLN A 508 28.62 7.28 25.48
C GLN A 508 29.68 7.36 24.38
N HIS A 509 29.93 6.23 23.70
CA HIS A 509 30.93 6.16 22.64
C HIS A 509 30.60 7.08 21.44
N PHE A 510 29.33 7.31 21.12
CA PHE A 510 28.95 8.24 20.06
C PHE A 510 29.40 9.67 20.39
N PHE A 511 29.26 10.07 21.65
CA PHE A 511 29.67 11.40 22.07
C PHE A 511 31.20 11.56 22.11
N THR A 512 31.91 10.57 22.67
CA THR A 512 33.38 10.60 22.74
C THR A 512 34.06 10.53 21.40
N ASP A 513 33.47 9.79 20.43
CA ASP A 513 34.03 9.64 19.09
C ASP A 513 33.81 10.88 18.21
N TYR A 514 32.81 11.70 18.52
CA TYR A 514 32.42 12.83 17.69
C TYR A 514 32.86 14.20 18.26
N PHE A 515 32.84 14.39 19.57
CA PHE A 515 33.16 15.62 20.23
C PHE A 515 34.46 15.49 21.00
N ASP A 516 35.53 16.09 20.47
CA ASP A 516 36.83 16.06 21.15
C ASP A 516 36.80 16.84 22.48
N GLY A 517 37.25 16.20 23.55
CA GLY A 517 37.30 16.82 24.89
C GLY A 517 36.00 17.02 25.64
N ILE A 518 34.89 16.36 25.17
CA ILE A 518 33.59 16.47 25.85
C ILE A 518 33.66 15.86 27.25
N GLN A 519 33.08 16.54 28.24
CA GLN A 519 32.98 16.07 29.62
C GLN A 519 31.56 15.64 29.96
N PHE A 520 31.45 14.53 30.68
CA PHE A 520 30.15 14.06 31.16
C PHE A 520 29.95 14.54 32.59
N GLU A 521 28.80 15.08 32.87
CA GLU A 521 28.38 15.53 34.22
C GLU A 521 27.38 14.52 34.81
N THR A 522 27.05 14.69 36.08
CA THR A 522 26.04 13.89 36.76
C THR A 522 24.90 14.81 37.20
N ASN A 523 23.66 14.51 36.80
CA ASN A 523 22.50 15.29 37.24
C ASN A 523 22.09 14.94 38.68
N ASP A 524 21.12 15.64 39.23
CA ASP A 524 20.62 15.46 40.60
C ASP A 524 20.05 14.07 40.89
N LEU A 525 19.72 13.33 39.83
CA LEU A 525 19.24 11.95 39.90
C LEU A 525 20.37 10.90 39.81
N GLY A 526 21.64 11.35 39.77
CA GLY A 526 22.81 10.47 39.65
C GLY A 526 23.02 9.88 38.24
N GLN A 527 22.37 10.43 37.21
CA GLN A 527 22.51 10.00 35.82
C GLN A 527 23.62 10.80 35.14
N SER A 528 24.41 10.13 34.29
CA SER A 528 25.40 10.82 33.46
C SER A 528 24.71 11.59 32.36
N ILE A 529 25.11 12.82 32.18
CA ILE A 529 24.54 13.77 31.21
C ILE A 529 25.64 14.51 30.44
N ILE A 530 25.28 14.99 29.24
CA ILE A 530 26.06 15.94 28.46
C ILE A 530 25.31 17.27 28.43
N LYS A 531 26.00 18.38 28.73
CA LYS A 531 25.47 19.74 28.59
C LYS A 531 26.19 20.49 27.48
N ALA A 532 25.48 21.40 26.86
CA ALA A 532 26.08 22.42 26.03
C ALA A 532 27.00 23.31 26.86
N ASN A 533 28.13 23.71 26.30
CA ASN A 533 29.11 24.62 26.94
C ASN A 533 29.61 25.65 25.92
N GLU A 534 30.56 26.49 26.31
CA GLU A 534 31.11 27.51 25.42
C GLU A 534 31.87 26.94 24.22
N THR A 535 32.31 25.68 24.30
CA THR A 535 33.09 25.01 23.24
C THR A 535 32.20 24.18 22.30
N VAL A 536 31.12 23.58 22.83
CA VAL A 536 30.16 22.76 22.05
C VAL A 536 28.75 23.22 22.38
N THR A 537 28.11 23.88 21.44
CA THR A 537 26.77 24.45 21.62
C THR A 537 25.67 23.36 21.50
N LYS A 538 24.48 23.64 22.07
CA LYS A 538 23.31 22.79 21.95
C LYS A 538 22.96 22.51 20.46
N ASP A 539 22.97 23.58 19.66
CA ASP A 539 22.67 23.46 18.22
C ASP A 539 23.66 22.55 17.48
N GLU A 540 24.97 22.60 17.87
CA GLU A 540 25.96 21.69 17.29
C GLU A 540 25.68 20.25 17.68
N ILE A 541 25.35 19.96 18.93
CA ILE A 541 25.03 18.61 19.40
C ILE A 541 23.76 18.08 18.72
N GLU A 542 22.70 18.89 18.67
CA GLU A 542 21.43 18.53 18.01
C GLU A 542 21.56 18.39 16.49
N SER A 543 22.51 19.10 15.86
CA SER A 543 22.74 19.01 14.42
C SER A 543 23.37 17.68 13.99
N VAL A 544 24.08 17.02 14.93
CA VAL A 544 24.78 15.78 14.66
C VAL A 544 23.79 14.62 14.50
N LYS A 545 24.03 13.82 13.49
CA LYS A 545 23.24 12.62 13.18
C LYS A 545 24.13 11.40 13.26
N PHE A 546 23.82 10.51 14.16
CA PHE A 546 24.50 9.23 14.29
C PHE A 546 23.73 8.15 13.55
N VAL A 547 24.41 7.33 12.75
CA VAL A 547 23.77 6.15 12.16
C VAL A 547 23.81 5.02 13.19
N THR A 548 22.65 4.75 13.79
CA THR A 548 22.47 3.76 14.85
C THR A 548 21.57 2.62 14.42
N ASP A 549 21.61 1.51 15.14
CA ASP A 549 20.66 0.42 14.99
C ASP A 549 19.34 0.82 15.68
N GLN A 550 18.31 1.06 14.88
CA GLN A 550 16.94 1.26 15.37
C GLN A 550 16.24 -0.11 15.39
N ASN A 551 15.99 -0.62 16.58
CA ASN A 551 15.32 -1.91 16.77
C ASN A 551 13.86 -1.69 17.18
N LEU A 552 12.94 -2.32 16.46
CA LEU A 552 11.51 -2.30 16.72
C LEU A 552 10.97 -3.72 16.89
N GLN A 553 10.58 -4.04 18.12
CA GLN A 553 9.93 -5.31 18.45
C GLN A 553 8.43 -5.08 18.61
N LYS A 554 7.62 -5.95 18.04
CA LYS A 554 6.16 -5.92 18.14
C LYS A 554 5.59 -7.27 18.50
N PHE A 555 4.75 -7.28 19.52
CA PHE A 555 4.00 -8.44 19.98
C PHE A 555 2.51 -8.17 19.73
N ARG A 556 1.80 -9.15 19.18
CA ARG A 556 0.37 -9.05 18.93
C ARG A 556 -0.35 -10.31 19.31
N LEU A 557 -1.38 -10.18 20.12
CA LEU A 557 -2.36 -11.23 20.38
C LEU A 557 -3.70 -10.78 19.79
N ASN A 558 -4.33 -11.62 19.00
CA ASN A 558 -5.64 -11.35 18.43
C ASN A 558 -6.55 -12.56 18.60
N VAL A 559 -7.72 -12.32 19.16
CA VAL A 559 -8.75 -13.33 19.39
C VAL A 559 -10.01 -12.91 18.66
N ARG A 560 -10.53 -13.76 17.80
CA ARG A 560 -11.80 -13.56 17.12
C ARG A 560 -12.79 -14.66 17.53
N TYR A 561 -13.99 -14.23 17.90
CA TYR A 561 -15.07 -15.12 18.30
C TYR A 561 -16.39 -14.74 17.62
N VAL A 562 -16.95 -15.67 16.83
CA VAL A 562 -18.21 -15.51 16.10
C VAL A 562 -19.27 -16.34 16.80
N ILE A 563 -20.04 -15.74 17.71
CA ILE A 563 -21.08 -16.45 18.47
C ILE A 563 -22.12 -17.06 17.53
N ASN A 564 -22.61 -16.25 16.60
CA ASN A 564 -23.63 -16.63 15.62
C ASN A 564 -23.64 -15.67 14.41
N LYS A 565 -24.64 -15.75 13.57
CA LYS A 565 -24.79 -14.85 12.40
C LYS A 565 -25.05 -13.38 12.79
N THR A 566 -25.40 -13.09 14.04
CA THR A 566 -25.74 -11.76 14.58
C THR A 566 -24.52 -11.13 15.26
N TRP A 567 -23.79 -11.86 16.09
CA TRP A 567 -22.72 -11.34 16.94
C TRP A 567 -21.35 -11.90 16.59
N SER A 568 -20.39 -11.02 16.46
CA SER A 568 -18.97 -11.35 16.34
C SER A 568 -18.13 -10.37 17.15
N PHE A 569 -17.17 -10.88 17.88
CA PHE A 569 -16.23 -10.15 18.73
C PHE A 569 -14.80 -10.33 18.23
N GLN A 570 -14.00 -9.28 18.38
CA GLN A 570 -12.56 -9.34 18.14
C GLN A 570 -11.84 -8.52 19.19
N THR A 571 -10.98 -9.17 19.97
CA THR A 571 -10.09 -8.54 20.93
C THR A 571 -8.68 -8.59 20.36
N ARG A 572 -7.97 -7.47 20.38
CA ARG A 572 -6.56 -7.42 19.97
C ARG A 572 -5.77 -6.61 20.99
N THR A 573 -4.58 -7.12 21.31
CA THR A 573 -3.59 -6.44 22.13
C THR A 573 -2.28 -6.39 21.36
N ASP A 574 -1.68 -5.21 21.29
CA ASP A 574 -0.36 -4.97 20.72
C ASP A 574 0.55 -4.37 21.80
N PHE A 575 1.80 -4.81 21.79
CA PHE A 575 2.89 -4.22 22.56
C PHE A 575 4.07 -3.99 21.64
N SER A 576 4.68 -2.80 21.70
CA SER A 576 5.87 -2.43 20.93
C SER A 576 6.98 -1.95 21.82
N ILE A 577 8.22 -2.28 21.45
CA ILE A 577 9.45 -1.79 22.06
C ILE A 577 10.30 -1.22 20.94
N TYR A 578 10.62 0.05 21.01
CA TYR A 578 11.52 0.72 20.08
C TYR A 578 12.78 1.16 20.83
N ASN A 579 13.95 0.94 20.25
CA ASN A 579 15.24 1.38 20.79
C ASN A 579 16.13 1.84 19.62
N ASP A 580 16.65 3.08 19.72
CA ASP A 580 17.52 3.68 18.70
C ASP A 580 18.99 3.77 19.15
N GLN A 581 19.34 3.18 20.30
CA GLN A 581 20.65 3.16 20.93
C GLN A 581 21.13 4.52 21.50
N ILE A 582 20.41 5.62 21.23
CA ILE A 582 20.77 6.96 21.75
C ILE A 582 19.78 7.40 22.80
N ASN A 583 18.49 7.42 22.48
CA ASN A 583 17.45 7.97 23.35
C ASN A 583 16.81 6.90 24.25
N GLY A 584 17.34 5.66 24.21
CA GLY A 584 16.87 4.56 25.04
C GLY A 584 15.64 3.83 24.52
N ALA A 585 15.11 2.95 25.36
CA ALA A 585 13.94 2.13 24.99
C ALA A 585 12.63 2.89 25.22
N GLN A 586 11.78 2.90 24.22
CA GLN A 586 10.44 3.49 24.23
C GLN A 586 9.40 2.40 24.06
N TYR A 587 8.29 2.51 24.74
CA TYR A 587 7.27 1.48 24.83
C TYR A 587 5.94 1.96 24.24
N GLY A 588 5.23 1.05 23.60
CA GLY A 588 3.89 1.28 23.13
C GLY A 588 2.97 0.12 23.49
N PHE A 589 1.79 0.44 23.97
CA PHE A 589 0.74 -0.50 24.29
C PHE A 589 -0.56 -0.06 23.62
N MET A 590 -1.32 -1.02 23.08
CA MET A 590 -2.67 -0.80 22.60
C MET A 590 -3.52 -2.05 22.82
N ALA A 591 -4.73 -1.86 23.31
CA ALA A 591 -5.75 -2.91 23.34
C ALA A 591 -7.07 -2.39 22.78
N PHE A 592 -7.76 -3.20 21.98
CA PHE A 592 -9.10 -2.86 21.53
C PHE A 592 -10.07 -4.04 21.57
N GLN A 593 -11.35 -3.69 21.68
CA GLN A 593 -12.47 -4.59 21.51
C GLN A 593 -13.34 -4.12 20.35
N ASP A 594 -13.51 -4.98 19.35
CA ASP A 594 -14.52 -4.83 18.30
C ASP A 594 -15.75 -5.65 18.62
N VAL A 595 -16.90 -5.05 18.41
CA VAL A 595 -18.21 -5.71 18.46
C VAL A 595 -18.90 -5.49 17.12
N LYS A 596 -19.16 -6.57 16.40
CA LYS A 596 -19.96 -6.55 15.17
C LYS A 596 -21.34 -7.14 15.47
N PHE A 597 -22.37 -6.38 15.17
CA PHE A 597 -23.74 -6.77 15.36
C PHE A 597 -24.53 -6.60 14.05
N LYS A 598 -25.23 -7.65 13.63
CA LYS A 598 -26.08 -7.65 12.45
C LYS A 598 -27.50 -8.04 12.87
N MET A 599 -28.44 -7.12 12.73
CA MET A 599 -29.84 -7.42 12.93
C MET A 599 -30.35 -8.38 11.85
N LEU A 600 -31.17 -9.36 12.22
CA LEU A 600 -31.78 -10.32 11.30
C LEU A 600 -33.12 -9.84 10.75
N SER A 601 -33.87 -9.10 11.55
CA SER A 601 -35.21 -8.58 11.22
C SER A 601 -35.19 -7.26 10.46
N VAL A 602 -34.15 -6.44 10.67
CA VAL A 602 -33.95 -5.15 10.01
C VAL A 602 -32.58 -5.19 9.30
N PRO A 603 -32.46 -4.68 8.08
CA PRO A 603 -31.22 -4.76 7.32
C PRO A 603 -30.18 -3.72 7.80
N VAL A 604 -29.89 -3.72 9.11
CA VAL A 604 -28.93 -2.85 9.79
C VAL A 604 -27.79 -3.69 10.35
N SER A 605 -26.57 -3.19 10.23
CA SER A 605 -25.38 -3.76 10.88
C SER A 605 -24.54 -2.66 11.51
N PHE A 606 -23.95 -2.98 12.65
CA PHE A 606 -23.12 -2.09 13.45
C PHE A 606 -21.74 -2.69 13.62
N ASN A 607 -20.69 -1.86 13.56
CA ASN A 607 -19.34 -2.18 14.03
C ASN A 607 -18.95 -1.11 15.05
N LEU A 608 -18.76 -1.52 16.28
CA LEU A 608 -18.27 -0.67 17.37
C LEU A 608 -16.86 -1.09 17.73
N ARG A 609 -15.95 -0.14 17.91
CA ARG A 609 -14.65 -0.33 18.52
C ARG A 609 -14.48 0.59 19.70
N LEU A 610 -13.86 0.08 20.76
CA LEU A 610 -13.25 0.84 21.82
C LEU A 610 -11.79 0.40 21.93
N ALA A 611 -10.86 1.35 21.83
CA ALA A 611 -9.42 1.13 21.91
C ALA A 611 -8.82 2.05 22.98
N TYR A 612 -7.95 1.51 23.81
CA TYR A 612 -7.02 2.25 24.68
C TYR A 612 -5.61 2.11 24.12
N PHE A 613 -4.86 3.19 24.15
CA PHE A 613 -3.46 3.19 23.76
C PHE A 613 -2.61 4.10 24.67
N ASP A 614 -1.36 3.67 24.88
CA ASP A 614 -0.34 4.40 25.62
C ASP A 614 1.00 4.13 24.92
N VAL A 615 1.48 5.11 24.18
CA VAL A 615 2.65 5.00 23.33
C VAL A 615 3.55 6.20 23.60
N GLN A 616 4.73 5.94 24.14
CA GLN A 616 5.62 6.97 24.66
C GLN A 616 6.15 7.90 23.57
N ASP A 617 6.51 7.34 22.40
CA ASP A 617 7.05 8.12 21.30
C ASP A 617 6.66 7.55 19.93
N TRP A 618 6.87 8.36 18.89
CA TRP A 618 6.57 8.01 17.49
C TRP A 618 7.31 6.74 17.00
N GLY A 619 8.50 6.45 17.53
CA GLY A 619 9.25 5.22 17.22
C GLY A 619 8.48 3.95 17.58
N ALA A 620 7.80 3.96 18.73
CA ALA A 620 7.03 2.84 19.26
C ALA A 620 5.58 2.76 18.73
N ARG A 621 5.16 3.62 17.78
CA ARG A 621 3.77 3.72 17.28
C ARG A 621 3.19 2.39 16.82
N ILE A 622 1.89 2.24 17.02
CA ILE A 622 1.14 1.04 16.69
C ILE A 622 0.11 1.38 15.60
N TYR A 623 0.01 0.52 14.60
CA TYR A 623 -0.99 0.64 13.54
C TYR A 623 -2.09 -0.40 13.70
N ALA A 624 -3.35 0.02 13.58
CA ALA A 624 -4.46 -0.89 13.60
C ALA A 624 -5.50 -0.56 12.52
N TYR A 625 -5.84 -1.58 11.73
CA TYR A 625 -6.94 -1.48 10.77
C TYR A 625 -8.27 -1.21 11.49
N GLU A 626 -9.07 -0.31 10.95
CA GLU A 626 -10.43 -0.01 11.37
C GLU A 626 -11.45 -0.35 10.28
N ASN A 627 -12.63 -0.84 10.70
CA ASN A 627 -13.74 -0.96 9.76
C ASN A 627 -14.23 0.44 9.36
N ASP A 628 -14.37 0.66 8.05
CA ASP A 628 -14.80 1.95 7.50
C ASP A 628 -16.01 1.78 6.57
N VAL A 629 -16.46 2.86 5.94
CA VAL A 629 -17.48 2.80 4.90
C VAL A 629 -16.97 1.99 3.71
N LEU A 630 -17.87 1.52 2.86
CA LEU A 630 -17.48 0.64 1.75
C LEU A 630 -16.48 1.31 0.79
N TYR A 631 -15.42 0.60 0.44
CA TYR A 631 -14.31 1.07 -0.39
C TYR A 631 -13.55 2.25 0.23
N GLN A 632 -13.35 2.21 1.54
CA GLN A 632 -12.39 3.03 2.23
C GLN A 632 -11.61 2.19 3.23
N PHE A 633 -10.29 2.31 3.16
CA PHE A 633 -9.36 1.64 4.05
C PHE A 633 -8.82 2.63 5.08
N SER A 634 -8.84 2.27 6.35
CA SER A 634 -8.36 3.10 7.44
C SER A 634 -7.43 2.32 8.35
N VAL A 635 -6.19 2.80 8.50
CA VAL A 635 -5.18 2.23 9.41
C VAL A 635 -4.51 3.37 10.18
N PRO A 636 -5.20 3.96 11.17
CA PRO A 636 -4.63 5.03 11.96
C PRO A 636 -3.35 4.57 12.70
N ALA A 637 -2.40 5.49 12.83
CA ALA A 637 -1.27 5.36 13.73
C ALA A 637 -1.70 5.79 15.13
N PHE A 638 -1.39 4.98 16.12
CA PHE A 638 -1.58 5.29 17.53
C PHE A 638 -0.24 5.68 18.14
N ASN A 639 -0.16 6.90 18.61
CA ASN A 639 0.93 7.50 19.35
C ASN A 639 0.37 8.37 20.47
N ASN A 640 1.18 8.73 21.47
CA ASN A 640 0.73 9.36 22.71
C ASN A 640 -0.18 8.44 23.55
N ARG A 641 -0.95 8.99 24.50
CA ARG A 641 -1.87 8.25 25.36
C ARG A 641 -3.29 8.71 25.14
N GLY A 642 -4.22 7.75 25.01
CA GLY A 642 -5.60 8.11 24.81
C GLY A 642 -6.55 6.94 24.65
N ILE A 643 -7.79 7.30 24.33
CA ILE A 643 -8.88 6.37 24.01
C ILE A 643 -9.42 6.74 22.63
N ARG A 644 -9.59 5.73 21.79
CA ARG A 644 -10.27 5.90 20.49
C ARG A 644 -11.50 5.00 20.43
N ALA A 645 -12.61 5.59 20.06
CA ALA A 645 -13.87 4.86 19.81
C ALA A 645 -14.39 5.17 18.41
N TYR A 646 -15.03 4.19 17.78
CA TYR A 646 -15.85 4.45 16.60
C TYR A 646 -17.09 3.59 16.56
N LEU A 647 -18.13 4.13 15.95
CA LEU A 647 -19.33 3.43 15.55
C LEU A 647 -19.50 3.55 14.04
N ASN A 648 -19.55 2.42 13.34
CA ASN A 648 -19.83 2.34 11.89
C ASN A 648 -21.14 1.58 11.69
N VAL A 649 -22.13 2.27 11.15
CA VAL A 649 -23.49 1.75 10.91
C VAL A 649 -23.69 1.59 9.41
N ARG A 650 -24.18 0.44 8.97
CA ARG A 650 -24.68 0.24 7.60
C ARG A 650 -26.17 -0.07 7.65
N TYR A 651 -26.94 0.65 6.87
CA TYR A 651 -28.37 0.46 6.71
C TYR A 651 -28.74 0.27 5.23
N LYS A 652 -29.34 -0.85 4.88
CA LYS A 652 -29.97 -1.05 3.57
C LYS A 652 -31.37 -0.45 3.60
N ILE A 653 -31.49 0.80 3.10
CA ILE A 653 -32.75 1.55 3.11
C ILE A 653 -33.76 0.83 2.21
N TYR A 654 -33.32 0.42 1.02
CA TYR A 654 -34.13 -0.27 0.03
C TYR A 654 -33.26 -1.20 -0.83
N LYS A 655 -33.88 -2.07 -1.65
CA LYS A 655 -33.15 -2.89 -2.61
C LYS A 655 -32.34 -1.97 -3.55
N GLY A 656 -31.00 -2.04 -3.44
CA GLY A 656 -30.09 -1.20 -4.22
C GLY A 656 -29.72 0.13 -3.58
N ILE A 657 -30.25 0.51 -2.40
CA ILE A 657 -29.87 1.74 -1.69
C ILE A 657 -29.28 1.37 -0.34
N ASP A 658 -28.00 1.60 -0.18
CA ASP A 658 -27.28 1.40 1.10
C ASP A 658 -26.78 2.76 1.62
N PHE A 659 -26.89 2.94 2.92
CA PHE A 659 -26.36 4.08 3.67
C PHE A 659 -25.34 3.61 4.70
N TRP A 660 -24.27 4.35 4.86
CA TRP A 660 -23.27 4.19 5.93
C TRP A 660 -23.11 5.48 6.70
N LEU A 661 -22.92 5.35 7.99
CA LEU A 661 -22.50 6.42 8.91
C LEU A 661 -21.37 5.88 9.77
N LYS A 662 -20.21 6.53 9.74
CA LYS A 662 -19.13 6.31 10.71
C LYS A 662 -18.91 7.58 11.52
N VAL A 663 -18.91 7.44 12.83
CA VAL A 663 -18.46 8.48 13.75
C VAL A 663 -17.31 7.89 14.54
N SER A 664 -16.18 8.56 14.53
CA SER A 664 -15.00 8.17 15.30
C SER A 664 -14.50 9.35 16.12
N ASN A 665 -14.03 9.06 17.33
CA ASN A 665 -13.43 10.04 18.24
C ASN A 665 -12.15 9.48 18.83
N THR A 666 -11.11 10.31 18.89
CA THR A 666 -9.89 10.05 19.64
C THR A 666 -9.76 11.13 20.71
N HIS A 667 -9.67 10.72 21.96
CA HIS A 667 -9.39 11.58 23.11
C HIS A 667 -7.99 11.28 23.63
N TYR A 668 -7.10 12.24 23.54
CA TYR A 668 -5.76 12.17 24.12
C TYR A 668 -5.76 12.70 25.55
N THR A 669 -4.93 12.08 26.41
CA THR A 669 -4.87 12.44 27.84
C THR A 669 -3.57 13.14 28.23
N ASN A 670 -2.58 13.18 27.33
CA ASN A 670 -1.25 13.70 27.62
C ASN A 670 -0.77 14.81 26.66
N ILE A 671 -1.61 15.24 25.74
CA ILE A 671 -1.30 16.35 24.81
C ILE A 671 -2.46 17.33 24.75
N SER A 672 -2.16 18.58 24.50
CA SER A 672 -3.12 19.69 24.30
C SER A 672 -3.21 20.16 22.85
N GLU A 673 -2.34 19.62 21.98
CA GLU A 673 -2.33 19.90 20.54
C GLU A 673 -2.06 18.61 19.77
N ILE A 674 -2.81 18.38 18.69
CA ILE A 674 -2.72 17.21 17.84
C ILE A 674 -2.09 17.63 16.51
N SER A 675 -1.01 16.95 16.07
CA SER A 675 -0.24 17.29 14.87
C SER A 675 0.53 18.62 15.05
N SER A 676 1.00 19.25 13.97
CA SER A 676 1.81 20.48 14.03
C SER A 676 1.60 21.38 12.80
N GLY A 677 1.99 22.63 12.91
CA GLY A 677 1.94 23.64 11.83
C GLY A 677 0.51 23.84 11.32
N ASN A 678 0.33 24.03 10.01
CA ASN A 678 -0.99 24.22 9.42
C ASN A 678 -1.97 23.05 9.65
N ASN A 679 -1.45 21.85 9.96
CA ASN A 679 -2.26 20.66 10.25
C ASN A 679 -2.57 20.51 11.76
N ALA A 680 -2.10 21.37 12.62
CA ALA A 680 -2.37 21.35 14.04
C ALA A 680 -3.87 21.49 14.34
N VAL A 681 -4.30 20.83 15.40
CA VAL A 681 -5.64 20.96 15.97
C VAL A 681 -5.48 21.26 17.45
N ILE A 682 -5.91 22.43 17.88
CA ILE A 682 -5.89 22.82 19.28
C ILE A 682 -6.89 21.98 20.06
N GLY A 683 -6.42 21.42 21.17
CA GLY A 683 -7.17 20.52 22.01
C GLY A 683 -6.70 19.07 21.91
N ASN A 684 -7.35 18.24 22.69
CA ASN A 684 -7.01 16.82 22.86
C ASN A 684 -8.06 15.85 22.31
N ASN A 685 -9.05 16.36 21.60
CA ASN A 685 -10.13 15.56 20.99
C ASN A 685 -10.12 15.71 19.47
N LEU A 686 -10.24 14.60 18.78
CA LEU A 686 -10.36 14.54 17.35
C LEU A 686 -11.55 13.68 16.95
N THR A 687 -12.57 14.31 16.39
CA THR A 687 -13.80 13.62 15.93
C THR A 687 -13.86 13.65 14.42
N GLU A 688 -14.14 12.52 13.79
CA GLU A 688 -14.44 12.44 12.35
C GLU A 688 -15.83 11.88 12.14
N ILE A 689 -16.62 12.55 11.31
CA ILE A 689 -17.93 12.10 10.84
C ILE A 689 -17.82 11.79 9.35
N LYS A 690 -18.28 10.61 8.96
CA LYS A 690 -18.23 10.13 7.60
C LYS A 690 -19.58 9.51 7.23
N THR A 691 -20.16 9.95 6.12
CA THR A 691 -21.40 9.41 5.57
C THR A 691 -21.20 8.93 4.14
N GLN A 692 -21.88 7.87 3.76
CA GLN A 692 -21.83 7.37 2.39
C GLN A 692 -23.20 6.83 1.96
N LEU A 693 -23.60 7.17 0.75
CA LEU A 693 -24.74 6.59 0.05
C LEU A 693 -24.25 5.79 -1.16
N ARG A 694 -24.85 4.62 -1.38
CA ARG A 694 -24.70 3.85 -2.61
C ARG A 694 -26.05 3.60 -3.23
N PHE A 695 -26.18 3.93 -4.49
CA PHE A 695 -27.28 3.54 -5.34
C PHE A 695 -26.81 2.46 -6.31
N LYS A 696 -27.58 1.37 -6.43
CA LYS A 696 -27.27 0.23 -7.29
C LYS A 696 -28.55 -0.19 -8.03
N PHE A 697 -28.57 -0.08 -9.33
CA PHE A 697 -29.74 -0.37 -10.20
C PHE A 697 -29.36 -0.99 -11.52
#